data_6d8ae0956ae3a9c28912f050f6804b34
#
_entry.id   6d8ae0956ae3a9c28912f050f6804b34
#
_cell.length_a   1.000
_cell.length_b   1.000
_cell.length_c   1.000
_cell.angle_alpha   90.00
_cell.angle_beta   90.00
_cell.angle_gamma   90.00
#
_symmetry.space_group_name_H-M   'P 1'
#
loop_
_entity.id
_entity.type
_entity.pdbx_description
1 polymer ?
#
loop_
_entity_poly.entity_id
_entity_poly.type
_entity_poly.pdbx_seq_one_letter_code
_entity_poly.pdbx_strand_id
1 'polypeptide(L)'
;MNARTPQEDVKIRVGYKALPGQKGDRLEERTVKPAAGDAPPWDAMTQFALVGSDVDRVDGLAKASGRAKYSYDVTFPGMLQAMILRSPVPRGKLTALELDEAARMPGVQAVVALKEVGNKVRFVGDAIAAVAGVNLHAVRDAIERIRAEYDREEHNVDYLVADDAPMVDEKGAISEDWPADEGMTAALLEAKVTHDATYRVEVQTHSSLETHGGVARWTGNDLEVWLSTQATFGCRGELARALQGKKIDVGSVTIHSEFVGGGFGSKFGAGIEGLALCLLAHAAKAPVKLMLDRFEEHTTTGNRPGALMQARGGVDAEGRIVAWDWRSFGHAGFSASGGSVAVPNYYTADAKVRRNHKDLAIDADPPRPMRAPGHPQGWFGAELFLDELAAKAGVDPLTFRLNNDREQIRQDQWRFAAERFGWAAARARANEPGARLLRGVGLSSARWGNLGNPGRPAHGITCRIHQDGTVETRSGAQEPGVGTKTMLSVITAEELGVDLKLVKATVGHTGDPSGPASGGSTVTPSLAPAARHAAFLAKQQLCELVAKHLGVPAANVTCAGGLVGLGKEQLRWAEACKLIGPNPIDVRGQRFANYDSKPFHGSQCGVQMAEVEIDSWTGFVRVTRMFGIQDCGLVIARKLAESQVLGAMIQGVSYALHEQRIMDKRSGRMLNGDFLRYKITGVRDLPELECHMHSIANGHDSVGAAGLGEPPSVASAAAIANAVFHALRAPVRHLPITPDKVLKALAQKG
;
A
#
# COMPACT_ATOMS: atom_id res chain seq x y z
N MET A 1 -24.14 3.84 34.86
CA MET A 1 -22.99 4.67 34.35
C MET A 1 -22.09 4.92 35.56
N ASN A 2 -21.13 4.03 35.83
CA ASN A 2 -20.14 4.29 36.88
C ASN A 2 -19.16 5.32 36.39
N ALA A 3 -18.94 6.38 37.17
CA ALA A 3 -17.93 7.40 36.92
C ALA A 3 -16.58 6.68 36.72
N ARG A 4 -16.06 6.70 35.53
CA ARG A 4 -14.76 6.12 35.16
C ARG A 4 -13.70 6.96 35.89
N THR A 5 -12.96 6.37 36.80
CA THR A 5 -11.79 6.99 37.41
C THR A 5 -10.85 7.45 36.30
N PRO A 6 -10.32 8.69 36.35
CA PRO A 6 -9.27 9.09 35.41
C PRO A 6 -8.12 8.11 35.51
N GLN A 7 -7.64 7.59 34.40
CA GLN A 7 -6.47 6.71 34.43
C GLN A 7 -5.26 7.53 34.85
N GLU A 8 -4.47 7.03 35.77
CA GLU A 8 -3.26 7.69 36.24
C GLU A 8 -2.20 7.75 35.11
N ASP A 9 -1.34 8.72 35.20
CA ASP A 9 -0.18 8.83 34.32
C ASP A 9 0.68 7.57 34.45
N VAL A 10 1.05 6.95 33.34
CA VAL A 10 1.84 5.72 33.29
C VAL A 10 3.24 6.01 32.77
N LYS A 11 4.25 5.58 33.50
CA LYS A 11 5.65 5.62 33.03
C LYS A 11 5.94 4.40 32.17
N ILE A 12 6.45 4.63 30.97
CA ILE A 12 6.85 3.60 30.02
C ILE A 12 8.24 3.88 29.48
N ARG A 13 8.94 2.85 29.03
CA ARG A 13 10.18 3.00 28.27
C ARG A 13 9.90 2.90 26.79
N VAL A 14 10.31 3.92 26.03
CA VAL A 14 10.18 3.98 24.58
C VAL A 14 11.54 3.94 23.92
N GLY A 15 11.59 3.62 22.62
CA GLY A 15 12.81 3.54 21.85
C GLY A 15 13.13 2.13 21.36
N TYR A 16 14.41 1.83 21.15
CA TYR A 16 14.86 0.56 20.59
C TYR A 16 16.17 0.09 21.18
N LYS A 17 16.38 -1.23 21.14
CA LYS A 17 17.67 -1.85 21.46
C LYS A 17 18.64 -1.65 20.29
N ALA A 18 19.94 -1.54 20.61
CA ALA A 18 20.97 -1.43 19.60
C ALA A 18 20.84 -2.55 18.55
N LEU A 19 20.98 -2.17 17.29
CA LEU A 19 21.01 -3.15 16.20
C LEU A 19 22.23 -4.09 16.35
N PRO A 20 22.17 -5.33 15.87
CA PRO A 20 23.28 -6.27 15.96
C PRO A 20 24.60 -5.65 15.47
N GLY A 21 25.67 -5.79 16.25
CA GLY A 21 26.97 -5.15 15.99
C GLY A 21 27.10 -3.71 16.46
N GLN A 22 26.03 -3.00 16.77
CA GLN A 22 26.04 -1.65 17.31
C GLN A 22 26.02 -1.65 18.85
N LYS A 23 26.41 -0.55 19.46
CA LYS A 23 26.45 -0.37 20.92
C LYS A 23 25.51 0.76 21.36
N GLY A 24 24.92 0.57 22.56
CA GLY A 24 24.12 1.58 23.23
C GLY A 24 22.66 1.55 22.78
N ASP A 25 21.80 1.01 23.64
CA ASP A 25 20.34 1.07 23.46
C ASP A 25 19.86 2.53 23.43
N ARG A 26 18.88 2.81 22.60
CA ARG A 26 18.22 4.12 22.50
C ARG A 26 16.89 4.06 23.25
N LEU A 27 16.95 4.00 24.55
CA LEU A 27 15.78 3.91 25.42
C LEU A 27 15.65 5.17 26.28
N GLU A 28 14.43 5.66 26.42
CA GLU A 28 14.10 6.77 27.33
C GLU A 28 12.80 6.48 28.11
N GLU A 29 12.69 7.02 29.31
CA GLU A 29 11.45 6.96 30.10
C GLU A 29 10.53 8.11 29.69
N ARG A 30 9.25 7.81 29.49
CA ARG A 30 8.21 8.80 29.20
C ARG A 30 6.99 8.55 30.07
N THR A 31 6.34 9.63 30.44
CA THR A 31 5.02 9.58 31.05
C THR A 31 3.96 9.72 29.96
N VAL A 32 3.04 8.76 29.90
CA VAL A 32 1.91 8.76 28.97
C VAL A 32 0.58 8.75 29.74
N LYS A 33 -0.46 9.27 29.11
CA LYS A 33 -1.81 9.28 29.69
C LYS A 33 -2.74 8.44 28.82
N PRO A 34 -2.94 7.16 29.12
CA PRO A 34 -3.87 6.32 28.39
C PRO A 34 -5.31 6.84 28.51
N ALA A 35 -6.16 6.51 27.54
CA ALA A 35 -7.58 6.80 27.65
C ALA A 35 -8.23 5.97 28.76
N ALA A 36 -9.23 6.52 29.42
CA ALA A 36 -9.97 5.81 30.46
C ALA A 36 -10.57 4.50 29.92
N GLY A 37 -10.22 3.38 30.53
CA GLY A 37 -10.65 2.04 30.16
C GLY A 37 -9.83 1.37 29.06
N ASP A 38 -8.78 2.02 28.50
CA ASP A 38 -7.84 1.36 27.60
C ASP A 38 -6.97 0.33 28.34
N ALA A 39 -6.39 -0.61 27.60
CA ALA A 39 -5.41 -1.54 28.14
C ALA A 39 -4.12 -0.78 28.54
N PRO A 40 -3.43 -1.20 29.63
CA PRO A 40 -2.14 -0.62 30.01
C PRO A 40 -1.15 -0.71 28.83
N PRO A 41 -0.38 0.36 28.52
CA PRO A 41 0.49 0.36 27.33
C PRO A 41 1.61 -0.70 27.44
N TRP A 42 1.90 -1.38 26.33
CA TRP A 42 3.14 -2.13 26.17
C TRP A 42 4.31 -1.17 25.96
N ASP A 43 5.47 -1.54 26.48
CA ASP A 43 6.70 -0.74 26.37
C ASP A 43 7.89 -1.55 25.89
N ALA A 44 9.06 -0.92 25.77
CA ALA A 44 10.29 -1.56 25.30
C ALA A 44 10.78 -2.72 26.20
N MET A 45 10.28 -2.84 27.43
CA MET A 45 10.66 -3.88 28.38
C MET A 45 9.63 -5.00 28.47
N THR A 46 8.48 -4.87 27.83
CA THR A 46 7.44 -5.90 27.82
C THR A 46 7.97 -7.20 27.21
N GLN A 47 7.80 -8.30 27.95
CA GLN A 47 8.13 -9.64 27.49
C GLN A 47 6.93 -10.25 26.80
N PHE A 48 7.10 -10.69 25.58
CA PHE A 48 6.04 -11.27 24.77
C PHE A 48 6.25 -12.76 24.56
N ALA A 49 5.15 -13.52 24.49
CA ALA A 49 5.15 -14.92 24.11
C ALA A 49 4.98 -15.12 22.60
N LEU A 50 4.16 -14.30 21.96
CA LEU A 50 3.80 -14.42 20.54
C LEU A 50 4.19 -13.19 19.73
N VAL A 51 4.02 -11.98 20.27
CA VAL A 51 4.36 -10.74 19.58
C VAL A 51 5.86 -10.69 19.27
N GLY A 52 6.22 -10.35 18.04
CA GLY A 52 7.60 -10.33 17.57
C GLY A 52 8.17 -11.69 17.15
N SER A 53 7.42 -12.78 17.36
CA SER A 53 7.89 -14.13 17.03
C SER A 53 7.59 -14.53 15.57
N ASP A 54 8.10 -15.70 15.16
CA ASP A 54 7.97 -16.29 13.84
C ASP A 54 6.68 -17.09 13.63
N VAL A 55 5.54 -16.46 13.97
CA VAL A 55 4.25 -17.11 13.76
C VAL A 55 3.94 -17.31 12.27
N ASP A 56 3.36 -18.46 11.95
CA ASP A 56 2.86 -18.72 10.62
C ASP A 56 1.51 -18.02 10.39
N ARG A 57 1.21 -17.76 9.12
CA ARG A 57 -0.10 -17.18 8.75
C ARG A 57 -1.24 -18.11 9.16
N VAL A 58 -2.21 -17.59 9.95
CA VAL A 58 -3.38 -18.39 10.36
C VAL A 58 -4.28 -18.77 9.17
N ASP A 59 -4.24 -18.01 8.09
CA ASP A 59 -5.01 -18.23 6.85
C ASP A 59 -4.18 -18.93 5.74
N GLY A 60 -2.91 -19.24 6.00
CA GLY A 60 -1.98 -19.78 4.99
C GLY A 60 -2.45 -21.10 4.40
N LEU A 61 -2.87 -22.04 5.25
CA LEU A 61 -3.36 -23.35 4.79
C LEU A 61 -4.65 -23.24 3.97
N ALA A 62 -5.57 -22.34 4.36
CA ALA A 62 -6.81 -22.12 3.61
C ALA A 62 -6.51 -21.57 2.19
N LYS A 63 -5.56 -20.63 2.10
CA LYS A 63 -5.10 -20.07 0.82
C LYS A 63 -4.39 -21.11 -0.05
N ALA A 64 -3.42 -21.81 0.49
CA ALA A 64 -2.63 -22.79 -0.25
C ALA A 64 -3.46 -23.99 -0.75
N SER A 65 -4.51 -24.38 -0.02
CA SER A 65 -5.39 -25.50 -0.37
C SER A 65 -6.61 -25.12 -1.21
N GLY A 66 -6.79 -23.84 -1.59
CA GLY A 66 -7.95 -23.34 -2.33
C GLY A 66 -9.25 -23.28 -1.52
N ARG A 67 -9.18 -23.45 -0.19
CA ARG A 67 -10.35 -23.30 0.70
C ARG A 67 -10.72 -21.86 0.97
N ALA A 68 -9.77 -20.93 0.89
CA ALA A 68 -10.05 -19.50 0.93
C ALA A 68 -10.88 -19.11 -0.29
N LYS A 69 -12.01 -18.44 -0.07
CA LYS A 69 -12.93 -18.01 -1.13
C LYS A 69 -12.79 -16.52 -1.37
N TYR A 70 -12.33 -16.19 -2.56
CA TYR A 70 -12.25 -14.82 -3.07
C TYR A 70 -13.57 -14.42 -3.73
N SER A 71 -13.74 -13.16 -4.09
CA SER A 71 -14.97 -12.70 -4.76
C SER A 71 -15.21 -13.43 -6.07
N TYR A 72 -14.14 -13.81 -6.78
CA TYR A 72 -14.23 -14.62 -8.00
C TYR A 72 -14.83 -16.01 -7.78
N ASP A 73 -14.60 -16.62 -6.61
CA ASP A 73 -15.05 -17.99 -6.29
C ASP A 73 -16.49 -18.09 -5.84
N VAL A 74 -17.17 -16.95 -5.59
CA VAL A 74 -18.55 -16.92 -5.13
C VAL A 74 -19.50 -17.35 -6.26
N THR A 75 -20.39 -18.28 -5.94
CA THR A 75 -21.39 -18.81 -6.87
C THR A 75 -22.75 -18.98 -6.20
N PHE A 76 -23.84 -18.76 -6.95
CA PHE A 76 -25.20 -18.98 -6.51
C PHE A 76 -26.00 -19.73 -7.59
N PRO A 77 -27.04 -20.50 -7.22
CA PRO A 77 -27.96 -21.08 -8.20
C PRO A 77 -28.58 -19.98 -9.07
N GLY A 78 -28.64 -20.22 -10.39
CA GLY A 78 -29.20 -19.26 -11.35
C GLY A 78 -28.39 -17.98 -11.55
N MET A 79 -27.13 -17.93 -11.08
CA MET A 79 -26.27 -16.76 -11.22
C MET A 79 -25.92 -16.46 -12.68
N LEU A 80 -26.12 -15.21 -13.08
CA LEU A 80 -25.78 -14.70 -14.41
C LEU A 80 -24.32 -14.23 -14.46
N GLN A 81 -23.77 -14.19 -15.68
CA GLN A 81 -22.48 -13.60 -16.00
C GLN A 81 -22.69 -12.22 -16.61
N ALA A 82 -21.77 -11.29 -16.38
CA ALA A 82 -21.89 -9.95 -16.91
C ALA A 82 -20.56 -9.37 -17.43
N MET A 83 -20.67 -8.47 -18.40
CA MET A 83 -19.56 -7.69 -18.95
C MET A 83 -19.98 -6.24 -19.21
N ILE A 84 -18.98 -5.36 -19.37
CA ILE A 84 -19.17 -3.93 -19.66
C ILE A 84 -18.78 -3.66 -21.12
N LEU A 85 -19.65 -2.97 -21.86
CA LEU A 85 -19.27 -2.33 -23.13
C LEU A 85 -18.38 -1.12 -22.83
N ARG A 86 -17.19 -1.11 -23.41
CA ARG A 86 -16.19 -0.04 -23.25
C ARG A 86 -16.10 0.82 -24.50
N SER A 87 -15.83 2.11 -24.30
CA SER A 87 -15.57 3.02 -25.41
C SER A 87 -14.30 2.66 -26.16
N PRO A 88 -14.33 2.60 -27.51
CA PRO A 88 -13.14 2.50 -28.35
C PRO A 88 -12.50 3.88 -28.65
N VAL A 89 -13.10 4.97 -28.16
CA VAL A 89 -12.73 6.36 -28.47
C VAL A 89 -12.01 6.96 -27.27
N PRO A 90 -10.83 7.59 -27.46
CA PRO A 90 -10.05 8.18 -26.39
C PRO A 90 -10.65 9.49 -25.84
N ARG A 91 -11.32 10.27 -26.71
CA ARG A 91 -11.98 11.52 -26.33
C ARG A 91 -13.13 11.82 -27.31
N GLY A 92 -14.24 12.30 -26.78
CA GLY A 92 -15.39 12.68 -27.58
C GLY A 92 -16.68 12.74 -26.77
N LYS A 93 -17.80 12.64 -27.47
CA LYS A 93 -19.15 12.68 -26.93
C LYS A 93 -19.96 11.49 -27.46
N LEU A 94 -20.66 10.79 -26.56
CA LEU A 94 -21.60 9.73 -26.97
C LEU A 94 -22.82 10.36 -27.61
N THR A 95 -23.09 10.08 -28.89
CA THR A 95 -24.17 10.70 -29.67
C THR A 95 -25.38 9.80 -29.87
N ALA A 96 -25.17 8.47 -29.83
CA ALA A 96 -26.26 7.50 -29.85
C ALA A 96 -25.91 6.27 -29.00
N LEU A 97 -26.93 5.65 -28.41
CA LEU A 97 -26.81 4.39 -27.66
C LEU A 97 -28.10 3.60 -27.82
N GLU A 98 -28.08 2.50 -28.58
CA GLU A 98 -29.21 1.62 -28.82
C GLU A 98 -28.95 0.26 -28.14
N LEU A 99 -29.84 -0.10 -27.20
CA LEU A 99 -29.68 -1.30 -26.36
C LEU A 99 -30.71 -2.40 -26.68
N ASP A 100 -31.76 -2.08 -27.46
CA ASP A 100 -32.91 -2.92 -27.65
C ASP A 100 -32.62 -4.25 -28.34
N GLU A 101 -31.73 -4.26 -29.34
CA GLU A 101 -31.34 -5.49 -30.02
C GLU A 101 -30.62 -6.42 -29.07
N ALA A 102 -29.64 -5.91 -28.31
CA ALA A 102 -28.90 -6.67 -27.28
C ALA A 102 -29.86 -7.24 -26.20
N ALA A 103 -30.85 -6.46 -25.76
CA ALA A 103 -31.78 -6.89 -24.72
C ALA A 103 -32.71 -8.05 -25.17
N ARG A 104 -32.95 -8.19 -26.48
CA ARG A 104 -33.79 -9.27 -27.04
C ARG A 104 -33.00 -10.53 -27.39
N MET A 105 -31.69 -10.53 -27.24
CA MET A 105 -30.84 -11.68 -27.62
C MET A 105 -31.11 -12.89 -26.71
N PRO A 106 -31.12 -14.12 -27.25
CA PRO A 106 -31.27 -15.33 -26.46
C PRO A 106 -30.20 -15.42 -25.34
N GLY A 107 -30.69 -15.70 -24.12
CA GLY A 107 -29.82 -15.85 -22.95
C GLY A 107 -29.46 -14.54 -22.25
N VAL A 108 -29.81 -13.37 -22.79
CA VAL A 108 -29.67 -12.07 -22.13
C VAL A 108 -30.85 -11.88 -21.14
N GLN A 109 -30.53 -11.39 -19.94
CA GLN A 109 -31.53 -11.16 -18.88
C GLN A 109 -31.61 -9.69 -18.47
N ALA A 110 -30.50 -8.92 -18.61
CA ALA A 110 -30.51 -7.49 -18.33
C ALA A 110 -29.47 -6.75 -19.17
N VAL A 111 -29.84 -5.53 -19.60
CA VAL A 111 -28.93 -4.57 -20.23
C VAL A 111 -29.16 -3.21 -19.56
N VAL A 112 -28.10 -2.53 -19.16
CA VAL A 112 -28.17 -1.22 -18.50
C VAL A 112 -27.22 -0.21 -19.15
N ALA A 113 -27.69 1.02 -19.35
CA ALA A 113 -26.82 2.13 -19.74
C ALA A 113 -26.02 2.61 -18.53
N LEU A 114 -24.71 2.75 -18.70
CA LEU A 114 -23.79 3.32 -17.70
C LEU A 114 -23.45 4.77 -18.03
N LYS A 115 -23.59 5.17 -19.28
CA LYS A 115 -23.37 6.53 -19.77
C LYS A 115 -24.58 6.98 -20.59
N GLU A 116 -25.02 8.21 -20.37
CA GLU A 116 -26.12 8.82 -21.09
C GLU A 116 -25.65 9.44 -22.40
N VAL A 117 -26.51 9.43 -23.42
CA VAL A 117 -26.29 10.15 -24.68
C VAL A 117 -26.08 11.65 -24.36
N GLY A 118 -25.10 12.26 -25.00
CA GLY A 118 -24.69 13.63 -24.73
C GLY A 118 -23.51 13.75 -23.74
N ASN A 119 -23.17 12.70 -22.98
CA ASN A 119 -22.06 12.72 -22.05
C ASN A 119 -20.69 12.51 -22.73
N LYS A 120 -19.66 13.09 -22.13
CA LYS A 120 -18.27 12.97 -22.62
C LYS A 120 -17.73 11.55 -22.41
N VAL A 121 -16.98 11.08 -23.40
CA VAL A 121 -16.05 9.95 -23.30
C VAL A 121 -14.65 10.52 -23.14
N ARG A 122 -13.86 9.95 -22.24
CA ARG A 122 -12.62 10.57 -21.75
C ARG A 122 -11.37 9.75 -21.98
N PHE A 123 -11.51 8.45 -22.27
CA PHE A 123 -10.39 7.54 -22.57
C PHE A 123 -10.90 6.25 -23.23
N VAL A 124 -10.03 5.53 -23.89
CA VAL A 124 -10.34 4.19 -24.40
C VAL A 124 -10.51 3.22 -23.24
N GLY A 125 -11.71 2.66 -23.10
CA GLY A 125 -12.08 1.83 -21.94
C GLY A 125 -13.14 2.47 -21.01
N ASP A 126 -13.55 3.72 -21.26
CA ASP A 126 -14.63 4.37 -20.52
C ASP A 126 -15.93 3.56 -20.65
N ALA A 127 -16.65 3.34 -19.54
CA ALA A 127 -17.80 2.45 -19.49
C ALA A 127 -19.03 3.08 -20.16
N ILE A 128 -19.70 2.35 -21.06
CA ILE A 128 -20.84 2.81 -21.85
C ILE A 128 -22.16 2.12 -21.42
N ALA A 129 -22.15 0.80 -21.41
CA ALA A 129 -23.30 -0.03 -21.01
C ALA A 129 -22.81 -1.33 -20.37
N ALA A 130 -23.69 -2.08 -19.75
CA ALA A 130 -23.38 -3.41 -19.24
C ALA A 130 -24.51 -4.40 -19.56
N VAL A 131 -24.11 -5.66 -19.73
CA VAL A 131 -25.02 -6.76 -20.10
C VAL A 131 -24.86 -7.91 -19.11
N ALA A 132 -25.96 -8.53 -18.70
CA ALA A 132 -25.98 -9.77 -17.94
C ALA A 132 -26.77 -10.85 -18.68
N GLY A 133 -26.22 -12.07 -18.68
CA GLY A 133 -26.84 -13.21 -19.37
C GLY A 133 -26.42 -14.55 -18.74
N VAL A 134 -27.00 -15.63 -19.25
CA VAL A 134 -26.84 -17.00 -18.72
C VAL A 134 -25.41 -17.52 -18.78
N ASN A 135 -24.59 -16.97 -19.66
CA ASN A 135 -23.16 -17.28 -19.79
C ASN A 135 -22.43 -16.15 -20.53
N LEU A 136 -21.09 -16.17 -20.51
CA LEU A 136 -20.25 -15.15 -21.15
C LEU A 136 -20.37 -15.11 -22.67
N HIS A 137 -20.74 -16.20 -23.37
CA HIS A 137 -20.92 -16.19 -24.82
C HIS A 137 -22.14 -15.34 -25.19
N ALA A 138 -23.30 -15.62 -24.56
CA ALA A 138 -24.50 -14.82 -24.77
C ALA A 138 -24.27 -13.33 -24.46
N VAL A 139 -23.49 -13.03 -23.42
CA VAL A 139 -23.16 -11.64 -23.06
C VAL A 139 -22.28 -10.97 -24.11
N ARG A 140 -21.26 -11.66 -24.64
CA ARG A 140 -20.38 -11.12 -25.72
C ARG A 140 -21.16 -10.84 -26.98
N ASP A 141 -21.94 -11.82 -27.43
CA ASP A 141 -22.76 -11.67 -28.63
C ASP A 141 -23.73 -10.48 -28.49
N ALA A 142 -24.29 -10.28 -27.29
CA ALA A 142 -25.16 -9.15 -27.02
C ALA A 142 -24.41 -7.80 -27.02
N ILE A 143 -23.21 -7.74 -26.45
CA ILE A 143 -22.39 -6.51 -26.46
C ILE A 143 -22.07 -6.08 -27.88
N GLU A 144 -21.82 -7.01 -28.81
CA GLU A 144 -21.57 -6.72 -30.23
C GLU A 144 -22.81 -6.18 -30.96
N ARG A 145 -24.03 -6.35 -30.41
CA ARG A 145 -25.28 -5.80 -30.95
C ARG A 145 -25.64 -4.43 -30.40
N ILE A 146 -24.91 -3.96 -29.39
CA ILE A 146 -25.11 -2.59 -28.89
C ILE A 146 -24.51 -1.60 -29.89
N ARG A 147 -25.34 -0.73 -30.43
CA ARG A 147 -24.89 0.37 -31.28
C ARG A 147 -24.59 1.60 -30.42
N ALA A 148 -23.33 2.01 -30.41
CA ALA A 148 -22.88 3.25 -29.77
C ALA A 148 -22.13 4.12 -30.76
N GLU A 149 -22.56 5.38 -30.93
CA GLU A 149 -21.95 6.33 -31.85
C GLU A 149 -21.30 7.47 -31.08
N TYR A 150 -20.21 8.00 -31.63
CA TYR A 150 -19.38 8.98 -30.96
C TYR A 150 -19.00 10.12 -31.89
N ASP A 151 -19.16 11.35 -31.44
CA ASP A 151 -18.50 12.51 -32.01
C ASP A 151 -17.09 12.59 -31.41
N ARG A 152 -16.06 12.38 -32.25
CA ARG A 152 -14.65 12.24 -31.84
C ARG A 152 -14.01 13.61 -31.76
N GLU A 153 -13.21 13.82 -30.70
CA GLU A 153 -12.40 15.01 -30.48
C GLU A 153 -10.90 14.65 -30.61
N GLU A 154 -10.06 15.66 -30.86
CA GLU A 154 -8.61 15.52 -30.75
C GLU A 154 -8.22 15.13 -29.32
N HIS A 155 -7.22 14.26 -29.21
CA HIS A 155 -6.80 13.69 -27.93
C HIS A 155 -5.29 13.69 -27.76
N ASN A 156 -4.86 13.65 -26.51
CA ASN A 156 -3.46 13.49 -26.13
C ASN A 156 -3.32 12.51 -24.96
N VAL A 157 -2.55 11.45 -25.17
CA VAL A 157 -2.34 10.39 -24.16
C VAL A 157 -0.95 10.45 -23.51
N ASP A 158 -0.09 11.38 -23.91
CA ASP A 158 1.25 11.52 -23.36
C ASP A 158 1.85 12.90 -23.64
N TYR A 159 2.17 13.65 -22.60
CA TYR A 159 2.87 14.93 -22.70
C TYR A 159 4.40 14.80 -22.62
N LEU A 160 4.90 13.64 -22.21
CA LEU A 160 6.32 13.40 -22.01
C LEU A 160 6.89 12.63 -23.21
N VAL A 161 7.10 13.32 -24.32
CA VAL A 161 7.36 12.68 -25.62
C VAL A 161 8.84 12.40 -25.90
N ALA A 162 9.75 13.04 -25.16
CA ALA A 162 11.20 12.91 -25.39
C ALA A 162 11.98 12.93 -24.06
N ASP A 163 13.19 12.32 -24.08
CA ASP A 163 14.10 12.31 -22.91
C ASP A 163 14.55 13.71 -22.49
N ASP A 164 14.46 14.68 -23.39
CA ASP A 164 14.85 16.09 -23.27
C ASP A 164 13.64 17.05 -23.36
N ALA A 165 12.43 16.55 -23.12
CA ALA A 165 11.22 17.38 -23.16
C ALA A 165 11.30 18.53 -22.15
N PRO A 166 11.15 19.78 -22.61
CA PRO A 166 11.17 20.96 -21.75
C PRO A 166 9.92 21.07 -20.86
N MET A 167 9.89 22.00 -19.94
CA MET A 167 8.85 22.10 -18.90
C MET A 167 7.60 22.82 -19.39
N VAL A 168 6.45 22.37 -18.94
CA VAL A 168 5.14 22.87 -19.36
C VAL A 168 4.74 24.10 -18.54
N ASP A 169 4.35 25.21 -19.18
CA ASP A 169 3.80 26.41 -18.53
C ASP A 169 2.33 26.22 -18.09
N GLU A 170 1.74 27.26 -17.51
CA GLU A 170 0.34 27.27 -17.04
C GLU A 170 -0.71 27.01 -18.14
N LYS A 171 -0.34 27.19 -19.39
CA LYS A 171 -1.20 26.98 -20.57
C LYS A 171 -0.95 25.61 -21.23
N GLY A 172 -0.06 24.80 -20.68
CA GLY A 172 0.32 23.52 -21.25
C GLY A 172 1.50 23.62 -22.23
N ALA A 173 2.07 24.80 -22.44
CA ALA A 173 3.32 24.97 -23.18
C ALA A 173 4.52 24.70 -22.26
N ILE A 174 5.57 24.19 -22.86
CA ILE A 174 6.76 23.73 -22.14
C ILE A 174 7.78 24.87 -22.09
N SER A 175 8.27 25.21 -20.88
CA SER A 175 9.29 26.25 -20.65
C SER A 175 10.56 25.65 -20.09
N GLU A 176 11.71 26.01 -20.63
CA GLU A 176 13.02 25.61 -20.11
C GLU A 176 13.44 26.44 -18.89
N ASP A 177 12.82 27.60 -18.66
CA ASP A 177 13.23 28.52 -17.61
C ASP A 177 12.68 28.13 -16.24
N TRP A 178 13.56 28.15 -15.25
CA TRP A 178 13.17 28.05 -13.87
C TRP A 178 12.51 29.36 -13.40
N PRO A 179 11.43 29.28 -12.60
CA PRO A 179 10.86 30.48 -12.01
C PRO A 179 11.91 31.27 -11.24
N ALA A 180 11.92 32.60 -11.41
CA ALA A 180 12.85 33.46 -10.69
C ALA A 180 12.69 33.31 -9.17
N ASP A 181 13.81 33.20 -8.45
CA ASP A 181 13.89 33.17 -6.99
C ASP A 181 15.30 33.63 -6.58
N GLU A 182 15.39 34.86 -6.12
CA GLU A 182 16.68 35.51 -5.73
C GLU A 182 17.40 34.69 -4.63
N GLY A 183 16.63 34.22 -3.63
CA GLY A 183 17.20 33.45 -2.52
C GLY A 183 17.72 32.07 -2.97
N MET A 184 17.07 31.42 -3.93
CA MET A 184 17.57 30.17 -4.52
C MET A 184 18.81 30.43 -5.38
N THR A 185 18.81 31.49 -6.17
CA THR A 185 19.95 31.89 -6.99
C THR A 185 21.17 32.18 -6.10
N ALA A 186 20.99 32.94 -5.03
CA ALA A 186 22.07 33.21 -4.07
C ALA A 186 22.61 31.93 -3.45
N ALA A 187 21.75 31.04 -2.95
CA ALA A 187 22.17 29.76 -2.36
C ALA A 187 22.92 28.85 -3.35
N LEU A 188 22.54 28.85 -4.62
CA LEU A 188 23.25 28.09 -5.65
C LEU A 188 24.61 28.73 -6.01
N LEU A 189 24.72 30.05 -5.97
CA LEU A 189 26.01 30.76 -6.20
C LEU A 189 27.01 30.54 -5.05
N GLU A 190 26.53 30.41 -3.82
CA GLU A 190 27.34 30.10 -2.64
C GLU A 190 27.77 28.64 -2.57
N ALA A 191 27.09 27.74 -3.26
CA ALA A 191 27.40 26.32 -3.28
C ALA A 191 28.78 26.06 -3.91
N LYS A 192 29.54 25.16 -3.31
CA LYS A 192 30.85 24.73 -3.82
C LYS A 192 30.72 23.84 -5.04
N VAL A 193 29.72 22.98 -5.07
CA VAL A 193 29.38 22.08 -6.18
C VAL A 193 27.90 22.18 -6.46
N THR A 194 27.53 22.34 -7.73
CA THR A 194 26.14 22.37 -8.18
C THR A 194 25.86 21.27 -9.18
N HIS A 195 24.60 20.86 -9.26
CA HIS A 195 24.12 19.89 -10.22
C HIS A 195 22.70 20.20 -10.67
N ASP A 196 22.42 19.96 -11.97
CA ASP A 196 21.11 20.01 -12.60
C ASP A 196 20.83 18.71 -13.32
N ALA A 197 19.61 18.19 -13.21
CA ALA A 197 19.22 16.97 -13.91
C ALA A 197 17.71 16.86 -14.08
N THR A 198 17.30 16.12 -15.12
CA THR A 198 15.90 15.77 -15.39
C THR A 198 15.72 14.26 -15.28
N TYR A 199 14.64 13.83 -14.58
CA TYR A 199 14.31 12.44 -14.32
C TYR A 199 12.92 12.14 -14.84
N ARG A 200 12.71 10.91 -15.33
CA ARG A 200 11.43 10.46 -15.84
C ARG A 200 11.04 9.10 -15.30
N VAL A 201 9.75 8.91 -15.00
CA VAL A 201 9.16 7.64 -14.63
C VAL A 201 7.92 7.41 -15.48
N GLU A 202 7.80 6.21 -16.06
CA GLU A 202 6.64 5.83 -16.84
C GLU A 202 5.45 5.45 -15.95
N VAL A 203 4.25 5.46 -16.55
CA VAL A 203 3.01 5.02 -15.90
C VAL A 203 3.06 3.52 -15.63
N GLN A 204 2.64 3.11 -14.44
CA GLN A 204 2.59 1.72 -13.99
C GLN A 204 1.16 1.32 -13.61
N THR A 205 0.79 0.08 -13.89
CA THR A 205 -0.50 -0.49 -13.49
C THR A 205 -0.38 -1.28 -12.19
N HIS A 206 -1.49 -1.43 -11.44
CA HIS A 206 -1.50 -2.18 -10.18
C HIS A 206 -1.27 -3.67 -10.35
N SER A 207 -1.69 -4.23 -11.49
CA SER A 207 -1.47 -5.63 -11.88
C SER A 207 -1.91 -6.66 -10.82
N SER A 208 -2.99 -6.38 -10.10
CA SER A 208 -3.54 -7.30 -9.11
C SER A 208 -3.94 -8.62 -9.76
N LEU A 209 -3.59 -9.78 -9.16
CA LEU A 209 -3.92 -11.09 -9.74
C LEU A 209 -5.42 -11.34 -9.79
N GLU A 210 -6.15 -11.08 -8.72
CA GLU A 210 -7.61 -10.96 -8.75
C GLU A 210 -7.98 -9.61 -9.38
N THR A 211 -8.74 -9.65 -10.48
CA THR A 211 -9.24 -8.45 -11.14
C THR A 211 -10.33 -7.76 -10.32
N HIS A 212 -10.68 -6.51 -10.66
CA HIS A 212 -11.83 -5.83 -10.06
C HIS A 212 -13.13 -6.55 -10.44
N GLY A 213 -14.11 -6.49 -9.54
CA GLY A 213 -15.42 -7.07 -9.74
C GLY A 213 -15.93 -7.80 -8.51
N GLY A 214 -17.00 -8.57 -8.71
CA GLY A 214 -17.66 -9.28 -7.63
C GLY A 214 -18.93 -9.99 -8.04
N VAL A 215 -19.75 -10.29 -7.03
CA VAL A 215 -21.09 -10.86 -7.17
C VAL A 215 -22.08 -10.02 -6.39
N ALA A 216 -23.22 -9.68 -6.96
CA ALA A 216 -24.33 -8.99 -6.29
C ALA A 216 -25.60 -9.84 -6.26
N ARG A 217 -26.31 -9.77 -5.15
CA ARG A 217 -27.61 -10.42 -4.96
C ARG A 217 -28.55 -9.49 -4.22
N TRP A 218 -29.79 -9.36 -4.73
CA TRP A 218 -30.87 -8.66 -4.06
C TRP A 218 -31.85 -9.63 -3.41
N THR A 219 -32.31 -9.29 -2.21
CA THR A 219 -33.40 -9.98 -1.51
C THR A 219 -34.38 -8.90 -1.04
N GLY A 220 -35.50 -8.73 -1.80
CA GLY A 220 -36.31 -7.54 -1.63
C GLY A 220 -35.51 -6.27 -1.93
N ASN A 221 -35.44 -5.34 -0.97
CA ASN A 221 -34.68 -4.10 -1.08
C ASN A 221 -33.27 -4.21 -0.44
N ASP A 222 -32.89 -5.39 0.09
CA ASP A 222 -31.59 -5.61 0.70
C ASP A 222 -30.61 -6.12 -0.33
N LEU A 223 -29.44 -5.48 -0.39
CA LEU A 223 -28.35 -5.78 -1.32
C LEU A 223 -27.16 -6.39 -0.59
N GLU A 224 -26.75 -7.58 -1.01
CA GLU A 224 -25.48 -8.20 -0.63
C GLU A 224 -24.51 -8.17 -1.81
N VAL A 225 -23.26 -7.76 -1.55
CA VAL A 225 -22.20 -7.69 -2.57
C VAL A 225 -20.93 -8.35 -2.06
N TRP A 226 -20.47 -9.40 -2.73
CA TRP A 226 -19.15 -10.00 -2.57
C TRP A 226 -18.19 -9.27 -3.50
N LEU A 227 -17.44 -8.34 -2.97
CA LEU A 227 -16.64 -7.39 -3.77
C LEU A 227 -15.15 -7.52 -3.47
N SER A 228 -14.33 -7.60 -4.50
CA SER A 228 -12.88 -7.47 -4.36
C SER A 228 -12.51 -6.02 -4.04
N THR A 229 -12.44 -5.68 -2.74
CA THR A 229 -12.23 -4.30 -2.30
C THR A 229 -11.29 -4.17 -1.09
N GLN A 230 -10.57 -3.04 -1.05
CA GLN A 230 -9.77 -2.60 0.10
C GLN A 230 -10.55 -1.70 1.07
N ALA A 231 -11.86 -1.46 0.84
CA ALA A 231 -12.64 -0.48 1.59
C ALA A 231 -14.12 -0.88 1.74
N THR A 232 -14.41 -1.93 2.50
CA THR A 232 -15.78 -2.46 2.67
C THR A 232 -16.81 -1.40 3.05
N PHE A 233 -16.52 -0.59 4.08
CA PHE A 233 -17.43 0.47 4.54
C PHE A 233 -17.54 1.63 3.54
N GLY A 234 -16.44 1.97 2.86
CA GLY A 234 -16.43 2.96 1.78
C GLY A 234 -17.34 2.55 0.63
N CYS A 235 -17.17 1.31 0.14
CA CYS A 235 -17.98 0.74 -0.94
C CYS A 235 -19.48 0.63 -0.55
N ARG A 236 -19.76 0.24 0.70
CA ARG A 236 -21.16 0.24 1.20
C ARG A 236 -21.82 1.59 1.04
N GLY A 237 -21.16 2.65 1.51
CA GLY A 237 -21.69 4.01 1.41
C GLY A 237 -21.74 4.54 -0.03
N GLU A 238 -20.77 4.22 -0.85
CA GLU A 238 -20.70 4.60 -2.27
C GLU A 238 -21.86 3.98 -3.05
N LEU A 239 -22.05 2.65 -2.95
CA LEU A 239 -23.12 1.93 -3.64
C LEU A 239 -24.52 2.38 -3.20
N ALA A 240 -24.73 2.56 -1.88
CA ALA A 240 -26.01 3.05 -1.38
C ALA A 240 -26.38 4.41 -2.00
N ARG A 241 -25.44 5.37 -1.99
CA ARG A 241 -25.67 6.70 -2.59
C ARG A 241 -25.89 6.62 -4.12
N ALA A 242 -25.08 5.82 -4.81
CA ALA A 242 -25.16 5.70 -6.26
C ALA A 242 -26.49 5.08 -6.73
N LEU A 243 -26.97 4.05 -6.04
CA LEU A 243 -28.25 3.39 -6.33
C LEU A 243 -29.43 4.31 -6.01
N GLN A 244 -29.41 5.03 -4.88
CA GLN A 244 -30.42 6.05 -4.57
C GLN A 244 -30.44 7.15 -5.62
N GLY A 245 -29.29 7.59 -6.12
CA GLY A 245 -29.17 8.55 -7.25
C GLY A 245 -29.82 8.03 -8.54
N LYS A 246 -29.90 6.73 -8.72
CA LYS A 246 -30.64 6.07 -9.83
C LYS A 246 -32.11 5.76 -9.46
N LYS A 247 -32.61 6.28 -8.35
CA LYS A 247 -33.99 6.10 -7.83
C LYS A 247 -34.35 4.64 -7.54
N ILE A 248 -33.33 3.83 -7.17
CA ILE A 248 -33.56 2.45 -6.68
C ILE A 248 -33.73 2.55 -5.17
N ASP A 249 -34.80 1.94 -4.66
CA ASP A 249 -35.04 1.83 -3.22
C ASP A 249 -34.13 0.77 -2.61
N VAL A 250 -33.30 1.21 -1.67
CA VAL A 250 -32.26 0.36 -1.01
C VAL A 250 -32.54 0.35 0.48
N GLY A 251 -32.95 -0.80 1.01
CA GLY A 251 -33.15 -1.03 2.45
C GLY A 251 -31.81 -1.11 3.19
N SER A 252 -30.97 -2.04 2.78
CA SER A 252 -29.61 -2.19 3.31
C SER A 252 -28.61 -2.58 2.23
N VAL A 253 -27.30 -2.25 2.49
CA VAL A 253 -26.17 -2.72 1.67
C VAL A 253 -25.19 -3.43 2.58
N THR A 254 -24.90 -4.68 2.28
CA THR A 254 -23.89 -5.50 2.96
C THR A 254 -22.75 -5.85 2.02
N ILE A 255 -21.52 -5.56 2.41
CA ILE A 255 -20.32 -5.93 1.66
C ILE A 255 -19.62 -7.09 2.34
N HIS A 256 -19.25 -8.09 1.54
CA HIS A 256 -18.41 -9.24 1.90
C HIS A 256 -17.08 -9.16 1.14
N SER A 257 -15.94 -9.18 1.84
CA SER A 257 -14.59 -9.08 1.27
C SER A 257 -13.57 -9.70 2.22
N GLU A 258 -13.75 -10.97 2.54
CA GLU A 258 -12.89 -11.67 3.51
C GLU A 258 -11.46 -11.82 3.00
N PHE A 259 -11.29 -12.20 1.74
CA PHE A 259 -10.01 -12.32 1.05
C PHE A 259 -10.02 -11.45 -0.20
N VAL A 260 -8.91 -10.75 -0.43
CA VAL A 260 -8.69 -9.91 -1.61
C VAL A 260 -7.40 -10.34 -2.28
N GLY A 261 -7.46 -10.68 -3.57
CA GLY A 261 -6.34 -11.18 -4.36
C GLY A 261 -5.39 -10.09 -4.88
N GLY A 262 -5.07 -9.14 -4.01
CA GLY A 262 -4.27 -7.95 -4.31
C GLY A 262 -5.12 -6.73 -4.65
N GLY A 263 -4.54 -5.56 -4.47
CA GLY A 263 -5.20 -4.29 -4.77
C GLY A 263 -4.20 -3.16 -4.92
N PHE A 264 -3.20 -3.11 -4.03
CA PHE A 264 -2.10 -2.15 -4.01
C PHE A 264 -2.55 -0.67 -4.03
N GLY A 265 -3.86 -0.42 -3.81
CA GLY A 265 -4.48 0.91 -3.80
C GLY A 265 -5.51 1.14 -4.91
N SER A 266 -5.69 0.24 -5.88
CA SER A 266 -6.70 0.40 -6.93
C SER A 266 -8.14 0.13 -6.46
N LYS A 267 -8.32 -0.62 -5.37
CA LYS A 267 -9.60 -1.16 -4.92
C LYS A 267 -10.23 -0.41 -3.74
N PHE A 268 -10.08 0.92 -3.67
CA PHE A 268 -10.66 1.73 -2.57
C PHE A 268 -12.12 2.08 -2.73
N GLY A 269 -12.71 1.93 -3.92
CA GLY A 269 -14.12 2.16 -4.21
C GLY A 269 -14.76 0.94 -4.83
N ALA A 270 -16.08 0.99 -4.99
CA ALA A 270 -16.83 -0.02 -5.73
C ALA A 270 -16.54 0.06 -7.25
N GLY A 271 -16.14 1.22 -7.73
CA GLY A 271 -15.91 1.47 -9.15
C GLY A 271 -17.19 1.44 -9.98
N ILE A 272 -17.02 1.69 -11.27
CA ILE A 272 -18.14 1.57 -12.23
C ILE A 272 -18.57 0.11 -12.39
N GLU A 273 -17.65 -0.84 -12.25
CA GLU A 273 -17.87 -2.28 -12.29
C GLU A 273 -18.77 -2.75 -11.13
N GLY A 274 -18.56 -2.26 -9.93
CA GLY A 274 -19.39 -2.57 -8.77
C GLY A 274 -20.79 -1.96 -8.89
N LEU A 275 -20.91 -0.74 -9.42
CA LEU A 275 -22.21 -0.13 -9.70
C LEU A 275 -22.95 -0.89 -10.80
N ALA A 276 -22.31 -1.20 -11.93
CA ALA A 276 -22.88 -1.95 -13.03
C ALA A 276 -23.38 -3.32 -12.57
N LEU A 277 -22.60 -4.01 -11.75
CA LEU A 277 -22.96 -5.27 -11.13
C LEU A 277 -24.27 -5.20 -10.33
N CYS A 278 -24.41 -4.17 -9.46
CA CYS A 278 -25.61 -3.98 -8.64
C CYS A 278 -26.85 -3.60 -9.48
N LEU A 279 -26.68 -2.77 -10.50
CA LEU A 279 -27.74 -2.38 -11.44
C LEU A 279 -28.24 -3.58 -12.24
N LEU A 280 -27.33 -4.40 -12.78
CA LEU A 280 -27.66 -5.60 -13.52
C LEU A 280 -28.38 -6.63 -12.65
N ALA A 281 -27.92 -6.87 -11.43
CA ALA A 281 -28.56 -7.78 -10.49
C ALA A 281 -29.98 -7.31 -10.11
N HIS A 282 -30.20 -6.00 -9.97
CA HIS A 282 -31.50 -5.41 -9.72
C HIS A 282 -32.47 -5.58 -10.93
N ALA A 283 -31.95 -5.28 -12.13
CA ALA A 283 -32.77 -5.39 -13.37
C ALA A 283 -33.10 -6.84 -13.71
N ALA A 284 -32.18 -7.77 -13.56
CA ALA A 284 -32.37 -9.20 -13.84
C ALA A 284 -33.15 -9.94 -12.75
N LYS A 285 -33.31 -9.38 -11.54
CA LYS A 285 -33.87 -10.04 -10.35
C LYS A 285 -33.18 -11.40 -10.06
N ALA A 286 -31.88 -11.49 -10.31
CA ALA A 286 -31.07 -12.68 -10.15
C ALA A 286 -29.68 -12.30 -9.64
N PRO A 287 -28.94 -13.23 -8.99
CA PRO A 287 -27.55 -12.99 -8.68
C PRO A 287 -26.75 -12.78 -9.97
N VAL A 288 -25.84 -11.80 -9.97
CA VAL A 288 -24.98 -11.49 -11.12
C VAL A 288 -23.54 -11.52 -10.69
N LYS A 289 -22.65 -12.10 -11.50
CA LYS A 289 -21.20 -12.00 -11.41
C LYS A 289 -20.67 -11.13 -12.54
N LEU A 290 -19.88 -10.13 -12.17
CA LEU A 290 -19.11 -9.28 -13.09
C LEU A 290 -17.67 -9.23 -12.59
N MET A 291 -16.75 -9.78 -13.36
CA MET A 291 -15.30 -9.69 -13.10
C MET A 291 -14.66 -9.14 -14.36
N LEU A 292 -13.81 -8.13 -14.20
CA LEU A 292 -13.03 -7.58 -15.31
C LEU A 292 -12.03 -8.61 -15.82
N ASP A 293 -11.74 -8.57 -17.12
CA ASP A 293 -10.64 -9.33 -17.67
C ASP A 293 -9.29 -8.64 -17.41
N ARG A 294 -8.19 -9.26 -17.81
CA ARG A 294 -6.84 -8.71 -17.56
C ARG A 294 -6.57 -7.44 -18.35
N PHE A 295 -7.12 -7.31 -19.55
CA PHE A 295 -6.97 -6.11 -20.36
C PHE A 295 -7.72 -4.92 -19.74
N GLU A 296 -8.96 -5.15 -19.29
CA GLU A 296 -9.74 -4.15 -18.56
C GLU A 296 -9.06 -3.75 -17.24
N GLU A 297 -8.49 -4.71 -16.50
CA GLU A 297 -7.75 -4.45 -15.26
C GLU A 297 -6.58 -3.48 -15.47
N HIS A 298 -5.86 -3.59 -16.59
CA HIS A 298 -4.72 -2.72 -16.88
C HIS A 298 -5.11 -1.37 -17.50
N THR A 299 -6.31 -1.28 -18.09
CA THR A 299 -6.70 -0.11 -18.89
C THR A 299 -7.76 0.77 -18.25
N THR A 300 -8.48 0.28 -17.22
CA THR A 300 -9.66 0.98 -16.68
C THR A 300 -9.70 1.10 -15.15
N THR A 301 -8.78 0.47 -14.43
CA THR A 301 -8.83 0.42 -12.97
C THR A 301 -7.88 1.37 -12.26
N GLY A 302 -7.30 2.30 -13.00
CA GLY A 302 -6.35 3.28 -12.49
C GLY A 302 -4.89 2.83 -12.57
N ASN A 303 -4.01 3.75 -12.25
CA ASN A 303 -2.57 3.57 -12.45
C ASN A 303 -1.78 4.41 -11.45
N ARG A 304 -0.48 4.09 -11.27
CA ARG A 304 0.52 5.01 -10.72
C ARG A 304 0.90 5.97 -11.84
N PRO A 305 0.67 7.28 -11.71
CA PRO A 305 1.02 8.26 -12.72
C PRO A 305 2.51 8.22 -13.09
N GLY A 306 2.82 8.45 -14.36
CA GLY A 306 4.16 8.81 -14.77
C GLY A 306 4.53 10.19 -14.25
N ALA A 307 5.81 10.50 -14.20
CA ALA A 307 6.29 11.80 -13.74
C ALA A 307 7.52 12.26 -14.52
N LEU A 308 7.56 13.56 -14.81
CA LEU A 308 8.76 14.29 -15.17
C LEU A 308 9.20 15.11 -13.98
N MET A 309 10.48 15.06 -13.64
CA MET A 309 11.04 15.73 -12.47
C MET A 309 12.32 16.45 -12.86
N GLN A 310 12.43 17.72 -12.54
CA GLN A 310 13.66 18.48 -12.68
C GLN A 310 14.17 18.86 -11.31
N ALA A 311 15.45 18.66 -11.10
CA ALA A 311 16.17 18.98 -9.88
C ALA A 311 17.37 19.87 -10.18
N ARG A 312 17.60 20.88 -9.39
CA ARG A 312 18.88 21.55 -9.28
C ARG A 312 19.22 21.77 -7.82
N GLY A 313 20.47 21.66 -7.48
CA GLY A 313 20.88 21.83 -6.09
C GLY A 313 22.39 21.99 -5.96
N GLY A 314 22.81 22.27 -4.76
CA GLY A 314 24.22 22.48 -4.46
C GLY A 314 24.59 22.09 -3.05
N VAL A 315 25.88 21.83 -2.87
CA VAL A 315 26.49 21.49 -1.58
C VAL A 315 27.63 22.43 -1.24
N ASP A 316 27.90 22.56 0.06
CA ASP A 316 29.08 23.24 0.59
C ASP A 316 30.38 22.39 0.44
N ALA A 317 31.49 22.88 0.99
CA ALA A 317 32.77 22.17 0.95
C ALA A 317 32.78 20.86 1.74
N GLU A 318 31.91 20.72 2.72
CA GLU A 318 31.72 19.52 3.56
C GLU A 318 30.72 18.53 2.99
N GLY A 319 30.15 18.81 1.82
CA GLY A 319 29.12 17.97 1.17
C GLY A 319 27.74 18.08 1.81
N ARG A 320 27.46 19.16 2.54
CA ARG A 320 26.11 19.43 3.08
C ARG A 320 25.27 20.16 2.05
N ILE A 321 24.01 19.77 1.90
CA ILE A 321 23.10 20.37 0.94
C ILE A 321 22.73 21.79 1.41
N VAL A 322 23.01 22.80 0.58
CA VAL A 322 22.69 24.22 0.85
C VAL A 322 21.56 24.74 -0.02
N ALA A 323 21.35 24.15 -1.19
CA ALA A 323 20.28 24.52 -2.11
C ALA A 323 19.59 23.27 -2.68
N TRP A 324 18.27 23.31 -2.75
CA TRP A 324 17.46 22.23 -3.31
C TRP A 324 16.24 22.82 -4.01
N ASP A 325 16.25 22.82 -5.32
CA ASP A 325 15.18 23.32 -6.14
C ASP A 325 14.60 22.18 -6.98
N TRP A 326 13.31 21.91 -6.79
CA TRP A 326 12.62 20.76 -7.36
C TRP A 326 11.31 21.17 -8.00
N ARG A 327 11.10 20.76 -9.22
CA ARG A 327 9.80 20.85 -9.86
C ARG A 327 9.43 19.54 -10.55
N SER A 328 8.14 19.22 -10.57
CA SER A 328 7.66 17.96 -11.09
C SER A 328 6.30 18.11 -11.77
N PHE A 329 6.04 17.21 -12.71
CA PHE A 329 4.80 17.12 -13.45
C PHE A 329 4.34 15.67 -13.43
N GLY A 330 3.04 15.45 -13.13
CA GLY A 330 2.44 14.14 -13.09
C GLY A 330 1.48 13.91 -14.26
N HIS A 331 1.50 12.72 -14.87
CA HIS A 331 0.47 12.29 -15.82
C HIS A 331 -0.74 11.80 -15.04
N ALA A 332 -1.75 12.62 -14.87
CA ALA A 332 -2.84 12.37 -13.95
C ALA A 332 -4.14 11.85 -14.62
N GLY A 333 -4.04 11.23 -15.79
CA GLY A 333 -5.20 10.84 -16.58
C GLY A 333 -6.09 12.05 -16.91
N PHE A 334 -7.36 11.83 -17.19
CA PHE A 334 -8.27 12.91 -17.57
C PHE A 334 -8.65 13.85 -16.40
N SER A 335 -8.37 13.49 -15.17
CA SER A 335 -8.77 14.26 -13.97
C SER A 335 -7.82 15.39 -13.61
N ALA A 336 -6.61 15.43 -14.16
CA ALA A 336 -5.54 16.38 -13.78
C ALA A 336 -5.36 16.50 -12.26
N SER A 337 -5.38 15.35 -11.56
CA SER A 337 -5.23 15.27 -10.11
C SER A 337 -4.66 13.92 -9.69
N GLY A 338 -3.93 13.88 -8.56
CA GLY A 338 -3.40 12.64 -8.00
C GLY A 338 -2.06 12.19 -8.58
N GLY A 339 -1.41 12.99 -9.43
CA GLY A 339 -0.06 12.74 -9.96
C GLY A 339 1.07 13.28 -9.10
N SER A 340 0.78 13.75 -7.88
CA SER A 340 1.76 14.40 -7.00
C SER A 340 2.97 13.50 -6.72
N VAL A 341 4.15 14.14 -6.69
CA VAL A 341 5.45 13.50 -6.47
C VAL A 341 5.98 13.90 -5.11
N ALA A 342 6.23 12.93 -4.24
CA ALA A 342 6.86 13.14 -2.94
C ALA A 342 8.39 13.01 -3.07
N VAL A 343 9.14 13.84 -2.33
CA VAL A 343 10.61 13.79 -2.28
C VAL A 343 11.11 13.78 -0.83
N PRO A 344 12.28 13.18 -0.55
CA PRO A 344 12.85 13.18 0.79
C PRO A 344 13.21 14.61 1.23
N ASN A 345 12.59 15.07 2.31
CA ASN A 345 12.80 16.40 2.85
C ASN A 345 13.75 16.46 4.05
N TYR A 346 14.17 15.33 4.57
CA TYR A 346 15.03 15.24 5.75
C TYR A 346 16.51 15.44 5.43
N TYR A 347 16.92 15.30 4.17
CA TYR A 347 18.26 15.65 3.73
C TYR A 347 18.48 17.15 3.55
N THR A 348 17.40 17.92 3.48
CA THR A 348 17.43 19.36 3.16
C THR A 348 17.05 20.25 4.34
N ALA A 349 17.27 19.75 5.57
CA ALA A 349 16.82 20.45 6.78
C ALA A 349 17.42 21.86 6.94
N ASP A 350 18.64 22.07 6.44
CA ASP A 350 19.36 23.36 6.52
C ASP A 350 19.49 24.07 5.18
N ALA A 351 18.90 23.51 4.13
CA ALA A 351 19.01 24.03 2.78
C ALA A 351 17.94 25.07 2.47
N LYS A 352 18.23 25.97 1.54
CA LYS A 352 17.20 26.72 0.84
C LYS A 352 16.43 25.75 -0.06
N VAL A 353 15.14 25.58 0.20
CA VAL A 353 14.31 24.60 -0.50
C VAL A 353 13.18 25.28 -1.26
N ARG A 354 13.02 24.91 -2.54
CA ARG A 354 11.84 25.22 -3.33
C ARG A 354 11.30 23.95 -3.95
N ARG A 355 9.96 23.81 -3.97
CA ARG A 355 9.27 22.65 -4.60
C ARG A 355 8.02 23.12 -5.29
N ASN A 356 7.85 22.73 -6.53
CA ASN A 356 6.65 22.97 -7.32
C ASN A 356 6.19 21.66 -7.95
N HIS A 357 4.87 21.48 -8.03
CA HIS A 357 4.25 20.33 -8.72
C HIS A 357 3.04 20.80 -9.50
N LYS A 358 2.83 20.18 -10.69
CA LYS A 358 1.65 20.39 -11.52
C LYS A 358 1.19 19.05 -12.10
N ASP A 359 -0.10 18.75 -11.99
CA ASP A 359 -0.71 17.63 -12.68
C ASP A 359 -1.11 18.03 -14.11
N LEU A 360 -0.81 17.15 -15.07
CA LEU A 360 -1.14 17.30 -16.48
C LEU A 360 -2.27 16.33 -16.85
N ALA A 361 -3.36 16.85 -17.40
CA ALA A 361 -4.43 16.03 -17.93
C ALA A 361 -4.03 15.35 -19.24
N ILE A 362 -4.33 14.06 -19.35
CA ILE A 362 -4.20 13.26 -20.57
C ILE A 362 -5.46 12.44 -20.78
N ASP A 363 -5.77 12.06 -22.01
CA ASP A 363 -6.98 11.27 -22.34
C ASP A 363 -6.75 9.77 -22.06
N ALA A 364 -6.50 9.46 -20.79
CA ALA A 364 -6.30 8.13 -20.24
C ALA A 364 -7.10 7.97 -18.94
N ASP A 365 -7.21 6.74 -18.44
CA ASP A 365 -7.87 6.43 -17.18
C ASP A 365 -7.29 7.27 -16.02
N PRO A 366 -8.12 7.67 -15.02
CA PRO A 366 -7.65 8.49 -13.91
C PRO A 366 -6.69 7.70 -13.02
N PRO A 367 -5.75 8.38 -12.35
CA PRO A 367 -4.86 7.72 -11.41
C PRO A 367 -5.65 7.18 -10.22
N ARG A 368 -5.14 6.09 -9.64
CA ARG A 368 -5.55 5.60 -8.33
C ARG A 368 -4.32 5.45 -7.43
N PRO A 369 -4.47 5.56 -6.10
CA PRO A 369 -3.36 5.31 -5.20
C PRO A 369 -2.69 3.98 -5.54
N MET A 370 -1.37 3.96 -5.61
CA MET A 370 -0.61 2.71 -5.73
C MET A 370 0.52 2.72 -4.71
N ARG A 371 0.55 1.72 -3.86
CA ARG A 371 1.51 1.45 -2.75
C ARG A 371 2.58 2.53 -2.58
N ALA A 372 2.44 3.42 -1.58
CA ALA A 372 3.16 4.68 -1.39
C ALA A 372 2.98 5.71 -2.53
N PRO A 373 1.75 6.27 -2.74
CA PRO A 373 1.50 7.23 -3.82
C PRO A 373 2.51 8.35 -3.89
N GLY A 374 3.08 8.60 -5.08
CA GLY A 374 4.05 9.66 -5.34
C GLY A 374 5.48 9.40 -4.85
N HIS A 375 5.68 8.51 -3.87
CA HIS A 375 6.99 8.29 -3.26
C HIS A 375 7.98 7.54 -4.17
N PRO A 376 7.68 6.36 -4.75
CA PRO A 376 8.64 5.68 -5.61
C PRO A 376 9.11 6.54 -6.79
N GLN A 377 8.22 7.37 -7.36
CA GLN A 377 8.57 8.29 -8.43
C GLN A 377 9.56 9.35 -7.95
N GLY A 378 9.19 10.08 -6.88
CA GLY A 378 10.01 11.18 -6.37
C GLY A 378 11.31 10.73 -5.74
N TRP A 379 11.29 9.60 -5.02
CA TRP A 379 12.51 9.01 -4.46
C TRP A 379 13.50 8.56 -5.51
N PHE A 380 13.02 7.95 -6.61
CA PHE A 380 13.91 7.62 -7.73
C PHE A 380 14.71 8.83 -8.21
N GLY A 381 14.02 9.93 -8.55
CA GLY A 381 14.70 11.12 -9.04
C GLY A 381 15.58 11.76 -7.97
N ALA A 382 15.07 11.92 -6.76
CA ALA A 382 15.80 12.59 -5.67
C ALA A 382 17.03 11.80 -5.20
N GLU A 383 16.90 10.51 -4.97
CA GLU A 383 18.02 9.67 -4.49
C GLU A 383 19.10 9.47 -5.56
N LEU A 384 18.73 9.42 -6.86
CA LEU A 384 19.70 9.41 -7.95
C LEU A 384 20.39 10.78 -8.08
N PHE A 385 19.64 11.88 -7.93
CA PHE A 385 20.21 13.23 -7.89
C PHE A 385 21.24 13.38 -6.76
N LEU A 386 20.94 12.83 -5.58
CA LEU A 386 21.89 12.85 -4.45
C LEU A 386 23.16 12.06 -4.75
N ASP A 387 23.07 10.91 -5.40
CA ASP A 387 24.25 10.12 -5.81
C ASP A 387 25.08 10.85 -6.87
N GLU A 388 24.43 11.50 -7.85
CA GLU A 388 25.12 12.31 -8.86
C GLU A 388 25.81 13.53 -8.22
N LEU A 389 25.16 14.20 -7.27
CA LEU A 389 25.71 15.35 -6.56
C LEU A 389 26.88 14.92 -5.65
N ALA A 390 26.74 13.80 -4.93
CA ALA A 390 27.81 13.20 -4.13
C ALA A 390 29.03 12.85 -4.99
N ALA A 391 28.82 12.24 -6.17
CA ALA A 391 29.89 11.89 -7.10
C ALA A 391 30.63 13.14 -7.61
N LYS A 392 29.91 14.22 -7.95
CA LYS A 392 30.50 15.51 -8.33
C LYS A 392 31.30 16.15 -7.20
N ALA A 393 30.82 16.00 -5.96
CA ALA A 393 31.50 16.50 -4.76
C ALA A 393 32.67 15.60 -4.31
N GLY A 394 32.85 14.43 -4.94
CA GLY A 394 33.91 13.46 -4.55
C GLY A 394 33.66 12.77 -3.21
N VAL A 395 32.37 12.70 -2.77
CA VAL A 395 31.96 12.11 -1.49
C VAL A 395 31.32 10.75 -1.73
N ASP A 396 31.64 9.75 -0.88
CA ASP A 396 30.95 8.46 -0.91
C ASP A 396 29.45 8.63 -0.64
N PRO A 397 28.54 7.98 -1.40
CA PRO A 397 27.08 8.19 -1.28
C PRO A 397 26.50 7.88 0.10
N LEU A 398 27.06 6.91 0.83
CA LEU A 398 26.66 6.60 2.20
C LEU A 398 27.10 7.74 3.15
N THR A 399 28.35 8.16 3.04
CA THR A 399 28.88 9.31 3.81
C THR A 399 28.10 10.57 3.54
N PHE A 400 27.74 10.82 2.27
CA PHE A 400 26.91 11.96 1.87
C PHE A 400 25.56 11.96 2.59
N ARG A 401 24.88 10.80 2.67
CA ARG A 401 23.60 10.69 3.38
C ARG A 401 23.76 10.83 4.88
N LEU A 402 24.78 10.24 5.48
CA LEU A 402 25.07 10.40 6.91
C LEU A 402 25.35 11.86 7.31
N ASN A 403 25.97 12.65 6.43
CA ASN A 403 26.22 14.07 6.66
C ASN A 403 24.96 14.93 6.58
N ASN A 404 23.94 14.50 5.81
CA ASN A 404 22.74 15.28 5.55
C ASN A 404 21.50 14.73 6.28
N ASP A 405 21.54 13.57 6.88
CA ASP A 405 20.42 12.95 7.58
C ASP A 405 20.57 13.11 9.10
N ARG A 406 19.67 13.86 9.72
CA ARG A 406 19.69 14.11 11.18
C ARG A 406 18.92 13.08 11.99
N GLU A 407 18.19 12.17 11.33
CA GLU A 407 17.37 11.18 12.01
C GLU A 407 18.23 10.02 12.53
N GLN A 408 18.40 9.94 13.84
CA GLN A 408 19.28 8.96 14.48
C GLN A 408 18.89 7.51 14.15
N ILE A 409 17.59 7.20 14.09
CA ILE A 409 17.10 5.86 13.73
C ILE A 409 17.61 5.47 12.35
N ARG A 410 17.49 6.37 11.38
CA ARG A 410 17.92 6.09 10.01
C ARG A 410 19.44 6.09 9.87
N GLN A 411 20.17 6.91 10.64
CA GLN A 411 21.62 6.83 10.71
C GLN A 411 22.10 5.45 11.24
N ASP A 412 21.45 4.92 12.27
CA ASP A 412 21.77 3.58 12.80
C ASP A 412 21.38 2.50 11.77
N GLN A 413 20.26 2.65 11.07
CA GLN A 413 19.87 1.78 9.96
C GLN A 413 20.89 1.82 8.79
N TRP A 414 21.40 3.02 8.42
CA TRP A 414 22.44 3.16 7.39
C TRP A 414 23.71 2.40 7.74
N ARG A 415 24.20 2.56 8.96
CA ARG A 415 25.43 1.88 9.43
C ARG A 415 25.24 0.37 9.48
N PHE A 416 24.13 -0.10 10.01
CA PHE A 416 23.80 -1.52 10.07
C PHE A 416 23.67 -2.14 8.66
N ALA A 417 22.94 -1.50 7.77
CA ALA A 417 22.76 -1.96 6.40
C ALA A 417 24.10 -2.02 5.65
N ALA A 418 24.95 -1.00 5.81
CA ALA A 418 26.25 -0.95 5.17
C ALA A 418 27.18 -2.08 5.64
N GLU A 419 27.21 -2.37 6.93
CA GLU A 419 27.96 -3.49 7.49
C GLU A 419 27.44 -4.83 6.97
N ARG A 420 26.13 -5.07 7.08
CA ARG A 420 25.47 -6.32 6.68
C ARG A 420 25.60 -6.61 5.18
N PHE A 421 25.49 -5.57 4.36
CA PHE A 421 25.63 -5.65 2.91
C PHE A 421 27.10 -5.77 2.45
N GLY A 422 28.06 -5.38 3.30
CA GLY A 422 29.47 -5.27 2.93
C GLY A 422 29.75 -4.11 1.98
N TRP A 423 29.11 -2.95 2.22
CA TRP A 423 29.12 -1.75 1.37
C TRP A 423 30.50 -1.34 0.91
N ALA A 424 31.45 -1.14 1.86
CA ALA A 424 32.79 -0.63 1.56
C ALA A 424 33.52 -1.53 0.54
N ALA A 425 33.54 -2.84 0.76
CA ALA A 425 34.19 -3.79 -0.15
C ALA A 425 33.49 -3.87 -1.51
N ALA A 426 32.15 -3.86 -1.53
CA ALA A 426 31.38 -3.91 -2.76
C ALA A 426 31.52 -2.61 -3.58
N ARG A 427 31.56 -1.46 -2.92
CA ARG A 427 31.75 -0.15 -3.55
C ARG A 427 33.16 0.05 -4.11
N ALA A 428 34.19 -0.51 -3.45
CA ALA A 428 35.57 -0.43 -3.89
C ALA A 428 35.90 -1.34 -5.08
N ARG A 429 35.03 -2.28 -5.44
CA ARG A 429 35.27 -3.14 -6.62
C ARG A 429 35.28 -2.29 -7.90
N ALA A 430 36.41 -2.28 -8.59
CA ALA A 430 36.54 -1.66 -9.89
C ALA A 430 36.04 -2.63 -10.97
N ASN A 431 35.35 -2.11 -11.97
CA ASN A 431 35.15 -2.85 -13.20
C ASN A 431 36.36 -2.70 -14.11
N GLU A 432 36.88 -3.82 -14.63
CA GLU A 432 37.99 -3.79 -15.59
C GLU A 432 37.55 -3.01 -16.85
N PRO A 433 38.43 -2.17 -17.40
CA PRO A 433 38.16 -1.47 -18.66
C PRO A 433 37.77 -2.46 -19.77
N GLY A 434 36.64 -2.22 -20.43
CA GLY A 434 36.13 -3.11 -21.49
C GLY A 434 35.50 -4.42 -21.01
N ALA A 435 35.31 -4.62 -19.70
CA ALA A 435 34.65 -5.79 -19.18
C ALA A 435 33.22 -5.88 -19.73
N ARG A 436 32.82 -7.09 -20.13
CA ARG A 436 31.46 -7.36 -20.58
C ARG A 436 30.46 -7.23 -19.43
N LEU A 437 30.80 -7.78 -18.27
CA LEU A 437 29.93 -7.74 -17.09
C LEU A 437 30.39 -6.63 -16.13
N LEU A 438 29.54 -5.62 -15.97
CA LEU A 438 29.80 -4.48 -15.06
C LEU A 438 28.98 -4.69 -13.78
N ARG A 439 29.63 -4.50 -12.64
CA ARG A 439 28.96 -4.61 -11.33
C ARG A 439 28.88 -3.26 -10.64
N GLY A 440 27.76 -3.04 -9.95
CA GLY A 440 27.58 -1.83 -9.18
C GLY A 440 26.69 -2.05 -7.97
N VAL A 441 26.85 -1.17 -6.98
CA VAL A 441 26.04 -1.17 -5.75
C VAL A 441 25.44 0.21 -5.55
N GLY A 442 24.20 0.25 -5.04
CA GLY A 442 23.46 1.47 -4.76
C GLY A 442 22.67 1.36 -3.48
N LEU A 443 22.25 2.49 -2.98
CA LEU A 443 21.54 2.61 -1.72
C LEU A 443 20.43 3.67 -1.83
N SER A 444 19.40 3.55 -1.00
CA SER A 444 18.33 4.53 -0.88
C SER A 444 17.64 4.40 0.47
N SER A 445 17.06 5.50 0.94
CA SER A 445 16.25 5.52 2.15
C SER A 445 14.76 5.40 1.86
N ALA A 446 13.98 5.19 2.92
CA ALA A 446 12.53 5.28 2.89
C ALA A 446 12.01 6.12 4.06
N ARG A 447 10.87 6.76 3.88
CA ARG A 447 10.10 7.41 4.93
C ARG A 447 8.61 7.30 4.63
N TRP A 448 7.85 7.04 5.68
CA TRP A 448 6.39 7.06 5.65
C TRP A 448 5.87 7.53 7.01
N GLY A 449 4.66 8.06 7.11
CA GLY A 449 4.11 8.51 8.37
C GLY A 449 2.70 7.96 8.58
N ASN A 450 2.56 6.90 9.39
CA ASN A 450 1.25 6.44 9.82
C ASN A 450 1.30 5.71 11.16
N LEU A 451 0.71 6.34 12.17
CA LEU A 451 0.54 5.83 13.53
C LEU A 451 -0.91 5.38 13.82
N GLY A 452 -1.72 5.21 12.77
CA GLY A 452 -3.13 4.86 12.90
C GLY A 452 -4.03 6.03 13.32
N ASN A 453 -5.32 5.77 13.34
CA ASN A 453 -6.33 6.74 13.76
C ASN A 453 -7.55 6.03 14.37
N PRO A 454 -8.35 6.72 15.22
CA PRO A 454 -9.50 6.11 15.86
C PRO A 454 -10.67 5.82 14.90
N GLY A 455 -10.75 6.51 13.76
CA GLY A 455 -11.90 6.41 12.84
C GLY A 455 -13.14 7.18 13.31
N ARG A 456 -14.10 7.34 12.38
CA ARG A 456 -15.44 7.91 12.66
C ARG A 456 -16.47 7.14 11.83
N PRO A 457 -17.28 6.21 12.41
CA PRO A 457 -17.26 5.78 13.83
C PRO A 457 -15.95 5.12 14.23
N ALA A 458 -15.69 5.01 15.53
CA ALA A 458 -14.46 4.43 16.04
C ALA A 458 -14.24 3.01 15.49
N HIS A 459 -13.02 2.74 15.02
CA HIS A 459 -12.62 1.41 14.62
C HIS A 459 -12.72 0.45 15.78
N GLY A 460 -13.24 -0.73 15.56
CA GLY A 460 -13.55 -1.67 16.63
C GLY A 460 -13.29 -3.11 16.28
N ILE A 461 -13.18 -3.90 17.32
CA ILE A 461 -13.05 -5.35 17.27
C ILE A 461 -14.05 -5.96 18.26
N THR A 462 -14.76 -7.01 17.84
CA THR A 462 -15.47 -7.88 18.77
C THR A 462 -14.54 -9.02 19.19
N CYS A 463 -14.38 -9.24 20.50
CA CYS A 463 -13.72 -10.42 21.06
C CYS A 463 -14.77 -11.26 21.77
N ARG A 464 -14.86 -12.55 21.43
CA ARG A 464 -15.81 -13.50 21.99
C ARG A 464 -15.06 -14.71 22.55
N ILE A 465 -15.27 -15.03 23.83
CA ILE A 465 -14.73 -16.23 24.46
C ILE A 465 -15.88 -17.22 24.67
N HIS A 466 -15.76 -18.42 24.13
CA HIS A 466 -16.74 -19.48 24.24
C HIS A 466 -16.45 -20.40 25.44
N GLN A 467 -17.47 -21.11 25.91
CA GLN A 467 -17.38 -22.05 27.02
C GLN A 467 -16.40 -23.20 26.76
N ASP A 468 -16.16 -23.58 25.50
CA ASP A 468 -15.21 -24.60 25.09
C ASP A 468 -13.75 -24.10 25.05
N GLY A 469 -13.52 -22.83 25.33
CA GLY A 469 -12.22 -22.18 25.33
C GLY A 469 -11.78 -21.63 23.99
N THR A 470 -12.59 -21.74 22.93
CA THR A 470 -12.31 -21.08 21.65
C THR A 470 -12.59 -19.59 21.74
N VAL A 471 -11.82 -18.80 20.98
CA VAL A 471 -11.91 -17.35 20.93
C VAL A 471 -12.15 -16.87 19.51
N GLU A 472 -13.13 -16.00 19.32
CA GLU A 472 -13.34 -15.31 18.04
C GLU A 472 -12.94 -13.84 18.16
N THR A 473 -12.24 -13.33 17.13
CA THR A 473 -11.99 -11.89 16.96
C THR A 473 -12.50 -11.45 15.60
N ARG A 474 -13.32 -10.37 15.54
CA ARG A 474 -14.07 -9.99 14.34
C ARG A 474 -13.95 -8.50 14.05
N SER A 475 -13.78 -8.17 12.76
CA SER A 475 -13.77 -6.81 12.23
C SER A 475 -14.27 -6.77 10.79
N GLY A 476 -14.88 -5.68 10.38
CA GLY A 476 -15.22 -5.44 8.97
C GLY A 476 -14.05 -4.98 8.08
N ALA A 477 -12.80 -4.93 8.61
CA ALA A 477 -11.60 -4.68 7.81
C ALA A 477 -11.32 -5.85 6.84
N GLN A 478 -10.41 -5.65 5.88
CA GLN A 478 -10.13 -6.59 4.78
C GLN A 478 -8.79 -7.30 4.97
N GLU A 479 -8.60 -8.44 4.26
CA GLU A 479 -7.35 -9.20 4.19
C GLU A 479 -6.80 -9.20 2.75
N PRO A 480 -6.11 -8.14 2.30
CA PRO A 480 -5.53 -8.07 0.96
C PRO A 480 -4.17 -8.77 0.82
N GLY A 481 -3.84 -9.69 1.72
CA GLY A 481 -2.58 -10.42 1.75
C GLY A 481 -1.58 -9.95 2.81
N VAL A 482 -1.89 -8.89 3.55
CA VAL A 482 -0.97 -8.28 4.54
C VAL A 482 -0.90 -9.04 5.86
N GLY A 483 -1.85 -9.96 6.14
CA GLY A 483 -1.88 -10.73 7.38
C GLY A 483 -2.75 -10.13 8.48
N THR A 484 -3.79 -9.39 8.13
CA THR A 484 -4.74 -8.79 9.10
C THR A 484 -5.29 -9.83 10.07
N LYS A 485 -5.73 -11.00 9.56
CA LYS A 485 -6.23 -12.10 10.40
C LYS A 485 -5.18 -12.60 11.40
N THR A 486 -3.94 -12.78 10.95
CA THR A 486 -2.85 -13.23 11.82
C THR A 486 -2.50 -12.18 12.87
N MET A 487 -2.42 -10.92 12.49
CA MET A 487 -2.17 -9.82 13.42
C MET A 487 -3.24 -9.75 14.51
N LEU A 488 -4.53 -9.83 14.15
CA LEU A 488 -5.63 -9.83 15.12
C LEU A 488 -5.56 -11.04 16.05
N SER A 489 -5.27 -12.24 15.52
CA SER A 489 -5.14 -13.45 16.31
C SER A 489 -3.96 -13.38 17.28
N VAL A 490 -2.79 -12.88 16.85
CA VAL A 490 -1.59 -12.73 17.68
C VAL A 490 -1.83 -11.77 18.85
N ILE A 491 -2.38 -10.59 18.57
CA ILE A 491 -2.68 -9.59 19.61
C ILE A 491 -3.69 -10.12 20.63
N THR A 492 -4.75 -10.79 20.15
CA THR A 492 -5.78 -11.36 21.00
C THR A 492 -5.22 -12.49 21.86
N ALA A 493 -4.46 -13.40 21.28
CA ALA A 493 -3.85 -14.53 21.99
C ALA A 493 -2.81 -14.06 23.03
N GLU A 494 -1.97 -13.08 22.68
CA GLU A 494 -0.99 -12.47 23.58
C GLU A 494 -1.68 -11.87 24.81
N GLU A 495 -2.70 -11.01 24.60
CA GLU A 495 -3.40 -10.34 25.70
C GLU A 495 -4.15 -11.33 26.60
N LEU A 496 -4.72 -12.40 26.03
CA LEU A 496 -5.41 -13.46 26.79
C LEU A 496 -4.43 -14.49 27.40
N GLY A 497 -3.17 -14.51 26.97
CA GLY A 497 -2.17 -15.49 27.41
C GLY A 497 -2.48 -16.93 26.98
N VAL A 498 -3.03 -17.13 25.78
CA VAL A 498 -3.50 -18.43 25.25
C VAL A 498 -2.75 -18.87 23.98
N ASP A 499 -2.85 -20.17 23.63
CA ASP A 499 -2.31 -20.66 22.36
C ASP A 499 -3.03 -19.99 21.18
N LEU A 500 -2.25 -19.56 20.17
CA LEU A 500 -2.74 -18.92 18.95
C LEU A 500 -3.81 -19.76 18.23
N LYS A 501 -3.74 -21.09 18.31
CA LYS A 501 -4.69 -22.02 17.68
C LYS A 501 -6.11 -21.91 18.23
N LEU A 502 -6.28 -21.38 19.42
CA LEU A 502 -7.60 -21.15 20.02
C LEU A 502 -8.28 -19.91 19.46
N VAL A 503 -7.55 -19.01 18.81
CA VAL A 503 -8.06 -17.73 18.33
C VAL A 503 -8.36 -17.78 16.82
N LYS A 504 -9.62 -17.55 16.47
CA LYS A 504 -10.10 -17.46 15.07
C LYS A 504 -10.43 -16.02 14.72
N ALA A 505 -9.68 -15.43 13.80
CA ALA A 505 -9.98 -14.10 13.28
C ALA A 505 -10.88 -14.16 12.03
N THR A 506 -11.94 -13.35 12.01
CA THR A 506 -12.83 -13.13 10.87
C THR A 506 -12.85 -11.67 10.49
N VAL A 507 -12.75 -11.38 9.20
CA VAL A 507 -12.70 -10.02 8.65
C VAL A 507 -13.55 -9.89 7.38
N GLY A 508 -13.78 -8.66 6.94
CA GLY A 508 -14.35 -8.38 5.60
C GLY A 508 -15.86 -8.34 5.51
N HIS A 509 -16.58 -8.24 6.63
CA HIS A 509 -18.04 -8.17 6.64
C HIS A 509 -18.53 -6.86 7.26
N THR A 510 -19.37 -6.10 6.55
CA THR A 510 -19.84 -4.79 7.06
C THR A 510 -20.89 -4.86 8.17
N GLY A 511 -21.34 -6.05 8.56
CA GLY A 511 -22.10 -6.30 9.79
C GLY A 511 -21.21 -6.37 11.05
N ASP A 512 -19.91 -6.52 10.90
CA ASP A 512 -18.93 -6.50 12.01
C ASP A 512 -18.53 -5.06 12.35
N PRO A 513 -17.82 -4.84 13.48
CA PRO A 513 -17.33 -3.51 13.84
C PRO A 513 -16.52 -2.84 12.73
N SER A 514 -16.68 -1.52 12.60
CA SER A 514 -15.99 -0.73 11.59
C SER A 514 -14.47 -0.90 11.67
N GLY A 515 -13.84 -1.09 10.51
CA GLY A 515 -12.39 -1.07 10.33
C GLY A 515 -11.95 -0.03 9.29
N PRO A 516 -10.68 0.35 9.25
CA PRO A 516 -10.15 1.25 8.24
C PRO A 516 -10.11 0.58 6.87
N ALA A 517 -10.08 1.38 5.81
CA ALA A 517 -9.69 0.90 4.50
C ALA A 517 -8.21 0.45 4.51
N SER A 518 -7.90 -0.60 3.74
CA SER A 518 -6.53 -1.15 3.64
C SER A 518 -5.66 -0.30 2.70
N GLY A 519 -5.25 0.88 3.16
CA GLY A 519 -4.38 1.81 2.45
C GLY A 519 -3.76 2.84 3.38
N GLY A 520 -2.73 3.55 2.88
CA GLY A 520 -1.94 4.45 3.72
C GLY A 520 -1.22 3.74 4.88
N SER A 521 -1.17 2.40 4.84
CA SER A 521 -0.62 1.55 5.91
C SER A 521 -1.34 1.70 7.26
N THR A 522 -2.66 1.98 7.25
CA THR A 522 -3.46 2.33 8.44
C THR A 522 -3.98 1.13 9.24
N VAL A 523 -4.10 -0.07 8.65
CA VAL A 523 -4.86 -1.19 9.24
C VAL A 523 -4.24 -1.64 10.56
N THR A 524 -2.98 -2.03 10.56
CA THR A 524 -2.30 -2.51 11.78
C THR A 524 -2.31 -1.48 12.90
N PRO A 525 -1.83 -0.23 12.71
CA PRO A 525 -1.81 0.74 13.81
C PRO A 525 -3.20 1.20 14.27
N SER A 526 -4.25 0.97 13.47
CA SER A 526 -5.62 1.29 13.90
C SER A 526 -6.32 0.11 14.59
N LEU A 527 -6.10 -1.13 14.14
CA LEU A 527 -6.82 -2.28 14.67
C LEU A 527 -6.09 -3.04 15.77
N ALA A 528 -4.74 -3.01 15.83
CA ALA A 528 -4.01 -3.70 16.88
C ALA A 528 -4.37 -3.20 18.29
N PRO A 529 -4.44 -1.87 18.56
CA PRO A 529 -4.92 -1.38 19.85
C PRO A 529 -6.40 -1.72 20.12
N ALA A 530 -7.27 -1.71 19.10
CA ALA A 530 -8.67 -2.09 19.26
C ALA A 530 -8.83 -3.59 19.60
N ALA A 531 -8.03 -4.46 18.97
CA ALA A 531 -8.02 -5.89 19.25
C ALA A 531 -7.52 -6.17 20.67
N ARG A 532 -6.45 -5.49 21.08
CA ARG A 532 -5.94 -5.58 22.42
C ARG A 532 -6.96 -5.11 23.46
N HIS A 533 -7.61 -3.97 23.23
CA HIS A 533 -8.67 -3.47 24.11
C HIS A 533 -9.84 -4.46 24.22
N ALA A 534 -10.29 -5.06 23.10
CA ALA A 534 -11.35 -6.10 23.15
C ALA A 534 -10.91 -7.32 23.97
N ALA A 535 -9.71 -7.83 23.75
CA ALA A 535 -9.16 -8.96 24.48
C ALA A 535 -8.97 -8.65 25.97
N PHE A 536 -8.51 -7.43 26.30
CA PHE A 536 -8.36 -6.95 27.65
C PHE A 536 -9.70 -6.93 28.42
N LEU A 537 -10.76 -6.38 27.81
CA LEU A 537 -12.10 -6.38 28.41
C LEU A 537 -12.66 -7.80 28.59
N ALA A 538 -12.44 -8.68 27.61
CA ALA A 538 -12.87 -10.08 27.70
C ALA A 538 -12.11 -10.83 28.81
N LYS A 539 -10.80 -10.58 28.93
CA LYS A 539 -9.96 -11.10 29.99
C LYS A 539 -10.46 -10.65 31.37
N GLN A 540 -10.81 -9.38 31.57
CA GLN A 540 -11.33 -8.86 32.80
C GLN A 540 -12.60 -9.62 33.24
N GLN A 541 -13.57 -9.81 32.31
CA GLN A 541 -14.81 -10.54 32.61
C GLN A 541 -14.53 -12.02 33.01
N LEU A 542 -13.60 -12.69 32.29
CA LEU A 542 -13.23 -14.06 32.67
C LEU A 542 -12.55 -14.11 34.03
N CYS A 543 -11.65 -13.18 34.34
CA CYS A 543 -10.99 -13.07 35.63
C CYS A 543 -12.01 -12.82 36.78
N GLU A 544 -13.06 -12.02 36.55
CA GLU A 544 -14.14 -11.81 37.52
C GLU A 544 -14.90 -13.11 37.81
N LEU A 545 -15.19 -13.94 36.79
CA LEU A 545 -15.84 -15.24 36.97
C LEU A 545 -14.95 -16.20 37.76
N VAL A 546 -13.66 -16.26 37.43
CA VAL A 546 -12.69 -17.12 38.18
C VAL A 546 -12.47 -16.62 39.59
N ALA A 547 -12.38 -15.31 39.80
CA ALA A 547 -12.26 -14.72 41.14
C ALA A 547 -13.45 -15.09 42.04
N LYS A 548 -14.67 -15.01 41.50
CA LYS A 548 -15.88 -15.45 42.20
C LYS A 548 -15.84 -16.94 42.54
N HIS A 549 -15.36 -17.77 41.60
CA HIS A 549 -15.23 -19.22 41.83
C HIS A 549 -14.20 -19.56 42.90
N LEU A 550 -13.06 -18.87 42.94
CA LEU A 550 -11.99 -19.07 43.88
C LEU A 550 -12.20 -18.32 45.22
N GLY A 551 -13.15 -17.41 45.31
CA GLY A 551 -13.39 -16.59 46.50
C GLY A 551 -12.30 -15.54 46.76
N VAL A 552 -11.63 -15.04 45.70
CA VAL A 552 -10.52 -14.06 45.78
C VAL A 552 -10.90 -12.74 45.07
N PRO A 553 -10.21 -11.61 45.40
CA PRO A 553 -10.44 -10.36 44.66
C PRO A 553 -10.04 -10.49 43.17
N ALA A 554 -10.88 -9.99 42.27
CA ALA A 554 -10.64 -10.06 40.82
C ALA A 554 -9.34 -9.39 40.39
N ALA A 555 -8.93 -8.32 41.07
CA ALA A 555 -7.66 -7.62 40.80
C ALA A 555 -6.41 -8.50 41.02
N ASN A 556 -6.52 -9.58 41.77
CA ASN A 556 -5.42 -10.50 42.07
C ASN A 556 -5.37 -11.69 41.09
N VAL A 557 -6.40 -11.88 40.25
CA VAL A 557 -6.44 -12.98 39.28
C VAL A 557 -5.64 -12.61 38.04
N THR A 558 -4.70 -13.47 37.67
CA THR A 558 -3.89 -13.35 36.46
C THR A 558 -4.35 -14.33 35.38
N CYS A 559 -4.16 -13.95 34.13
CA CYS A 559 -4.41 -14.80 32.98
C CYS A 559 -3.14 -14.79 32.12
N ALA A 560 -2.38 -15.90 32.15
CA ALA A 560 -1.11 -16.01 31.43
C ALA A 560 -0.73 -17.48 31.22
N GLY A 561 -0.08 -17.81 30.11
CA GLY A 561 0.44 -19.15 29.82
C GLY A 561 -0.62 -20.25 29.81
N GLY A 562 -1.87 -19.93 29.46
CA GLY A 562 -2.99 -20.88 29.48
C GLY A 562 -3.58 -21.18 30.87
N LEU A 563 -3.22 -20.38 31.85
CA LEU A 563 -3.70 -20.51 33.26
C LEU A 563 -4.42 -19.23 33.67
N VAL A 564 -5.49 -19.37 34.49
CA VAL A 564 -6.27 -18.25 35.01
C VAL A 564 -6.47 -18.48 36.52
N GLY A 565 -5.99 -17.58 37.38
CA GLY A 565 -6.13 -17.71 38.82
C GLY A 565 -5.09 -16.92 39.63
N LEU A 566 -4.89 -17.31 40.88
CA LEU A 566 -4.00 -16.66 41.83
C LEU A 566 -2.99 -17.65 42.43
N GLY A 567 -1.69 -17.42 42.22
CA GLY A 567 -0.62 -18.21 42.86
C GLY A 567 -0.72 -19.70 42.50
N LYS A 568 -1.00 -20.56 43.47
CA LYS A 568 -1.18 -22.02 43.28
C LYS A 568 -2.63 -22.41 42.92
N GLU A 569 -3.58 -21.52 43.10
CA GLU A 569 -5.00 -21.73 42.80
C GLU A 569 -5.28 -21.20 41.37
N GLN A 570 -4.93 -22.01 40.40
CA GLN A 570 -5.09 -21.66 38.97
C GLN A 570 -5.88 -22.75 38.25
N LEU A 571 -6.82 -22.32 37.41
CA LEU A 571 -7.56 -23.16 36.47
C LEU A 571 -6.84 -23.14 35.12
N ARG A 572 -6.85 -24.26 34.42
CA ARG A 572 -6.47 -24.25 33.00
C ARG A 572 -7.48 -23.42 32.23
N TRP A 573 -7.05 -22.82 31.13
CA TRP A 573 -7.91 -21.98 30.27
C TRP A 573 -9.27 -22.63 29.98
N ALA A 574 -9.29 -23.88 29.51
CA ALA A 574 -10.51 -24.61 29.22
C ALA A 574 -11.42 -24.85 30.44
N GLU A 575 -10.84 -24.95 31.65
CA GLU A 575 -11.59 -25.08 32.90
C GLU A 575 -12.19 -23.74 33.33
N ALA A 576 -11.41 -22.66 33.21
CA ALA A 576 -11.88 -21.31 33.46
C ALA A 576 -13.03 -20.92 32.53
N CYS A 577 -12.94 -21.27 31.25
CA CYS A 577 -13.98 -20.98 30.27
C CYS A 577 -15.30 -21.72 30.55
N LYS A 578 -15.30 -22.87 31.20
CA LYS A 578 -16.54 -23.56 31.62
C LYS A 578 -17.39 -22.73 32.58
N LEU A 579 -16.78 -21.78 33.28
CA LEU A 579 -17.50 -20.89 34.20
C LEU A 579 -18.33 -19.82 33.48
N ILE A 580 -18.10 -19.62 32.16
CA ILE A 580 -18.81 -18.63 31.33
C ILE A 580 -20.32 -19.00 31.19
N GLY A 581 -20.64 -20.31 31.18
CA GLY A 581 -22.00 -20.76 30.91
C GLY A 581 -22.37 -20.75 29.42
N PRO A 582 -23.69 -20.84 29.08
CA PRO A 582 -24.14 -21.06 27.70
C PRO A 582 -23.94 -19.83 26.77
N ASN A 583 -23.92 -18.63 27.34
CA ASN A 583 -23.69 -17.41 26.58
C ASN A 583 -22.21 -17.04 26.61
N PRO A 584 -21.55 -16.82 25.47
CA PRO A 584 -20.15 -16.44 25.46
C PRO A 584 -19.92 -15.07 26.10
N ILE A 585 -18.71 -14.83 26.63
CA ILE A 585 -18.24 -13.45 26.84
C ILE A 585 -18.18 -12.80 25.46
N ASP A 586 -18.90 -11.71 25.25
CA ASP A 586 -18.98 -11.00 23.95
C ASP A 586 -18.77 -9.51 24.20
N VAL A 587 -17.60 -9.01 23.87
CA VAL A 587 -17.21 -7.62 24.14
C VAL A 587 -16.75 -6.92 22.88
N ARG A 588 -16.97 -5.61 22.85
CA ARG A 588 -16.48 -4.75 21.79
C ARG A 588 -15.40 -3.81 22.33
N GLY A 589 -14.18 -3.98 21.84
CA GLY A 589 -13.10 -3.02 22.00
C GLY A 589 -13.13 -1.96 20.92
N GLN A 590 -12.48 -0.84 21.18
CA GLN A 590 -12.37 0.28 20.24
C GLN A 590 -10.94 0.82 20.20
N ARG A 591 -10.61 1.50 19.08
CA ARG A 591 -9.40 2.30 18.95
C ARG A 591 -9.63 3.66 19.61
N PHE A 592 -8.83 3.97 20.63
CA PHE A 592 -8.77 5.32 21.22
C PHE A 592 -7.88 6.24 20.37
N ALA A 593 -7.91 7.54 20.66
CA ALA A 593 -6.93 8.48 20.12
C ALA A 593 -5.50 8.12 20.58
N ASN A 594 -4.50 8.57 19.83
CA ASN A 594 -3.12 8.47 20.29
C ASN A 594 -2.95 9.27 21.58
N TYR A 595 -2.02 8.85 22.42
CA TYR A 595 -1.69 9.57 23.64
C TYR A 595 -1.22 10.99 23.33
N ASP A 596 -1.47 11.93 24.23
CA ASP A 596 -1.07 13.35 24.03
C ASP A 596 0.46 13.55 24.05
N SER A 597 1.21 12.55 24.52
CA SER A 597 2.67 12.56 24.48
C SER A 597 3.18 12.41 23.04
N LYS A 598 4.24 13.14 22.70
CA LYS A 598 4.93 12.99 21.42
C LYS A 598 5.44 11.54 21.27
N PRO A 599 5.16 10.82 20.17
CA PRO A 599 5.71 9.48 19.95
C PRO A 599 7.24 9.52 19.92
N PHE A 600 7.90 8.40 20.24
CA PHE A 600 9.36 8.31 20.12
C PHE A 600 9.79 8.62 18.69
N HIS A 601 9.09 8.08 17.72
CA HIS A 601 9.29 8.36 16.30
C HIS A 601 7.96 8.55 15.56
N GLY A 602 7.78 9.70 14.91
CA GLY A 602 6.52 10.06 14.25
C GLY A 602 6.36 9.52 12.84
N SER A 603 7.39 8.89 12.26
CA SER A 603 7.38 8.33 10.92
C SER A 603 8.19 7.02 10.86
N GLN A 604 7.86 6.16 9.89
CA GLN A 604 8.60 4.93 9.66
C GLN A 604 9.81 5.22 8.77
N CYS A 605 10.97 4.73 9.19
CA CYS A 605 12.22 4.81 8.47
C CYS A 605 12.62 3.46 7.88
N GLY A 606 13.35 3.49 6.78
CA GLY A 606 13.96 2.31 6.19
C GLY A 606 15.12 2.68 5.28
N VAL A 607 15.96 1.68 5.02
CA VAL A 607 17.11 1.77 4.12
C VAL A 607 17.16 0.52 3.28
N GLN A 608 17.45 0.66 2.00
CA GLN A 608 17.70 -0.47 1.10
C GLN A 608 18.99 -0.31 0.34
N MET A 609 19.66 -1.43 0.10
CA MET A 609 20.86 -1.53 -0.73
C MET A 609 20.65 -2.57 -1.82
N ALA A 610 21.18 -2.31 -3.00
CA ALA A 610 21.06 -3.20 -4.15
C ALA A 610 22.44 -3.42 -4.80
N GLU A 611 22.64 -4.61 -5.36
CA GLU A 611 23.76 -4.95 -6.24
C GLU A 611 23.22 -5.36 -7.59
N VAL A 612 23.84 -4.84 -8.66
CA VAL A 612 23.48 -5.17 -10.05
C VAL A 612 24.67 -5.71 -10.81
N GLU A 613 24.38 -6.54 -11.81
CA GLU A 613 25.27 -6.95 -12.87
C GLU A 613 24.67 -6.52 -14.22
N ILE A 614 25.46 -5.89 -15.07
CA ILE A 614 25.05 -5.32 -16.36
C ILE A 614 25.88 -5.95 -17.46
N ASP A 615 25.24 -6.56 -18.45
CA ASP A 615 25.90 -6.97 -19.68
C ASP A 615 26.07 -5.74 -20.60
N SER A 616 27.29 -5.23 -20.70
CA SER A 616 27.60 -4.02 -21.46
C SER A 616 27.37 -4.15 -22.98
N TRP A 617 27.27 -5.37 -23.51
CA TRP A 617 27.02 -5.62 -24.92
C TRP A 617 25.52 -5.57 -25.28
N THR A 618 24.70 -6.03 -24.34
CA THR A 618 23.24 -6.10 -24.56
C THR A 618 22.46 -5.01 -23.82
N GLY A 619 23.07 -4.37 -22.84
CA GLY A 619 22.39 -3.44 -21.95
C GLY A 619 21.51 -4.10 -20.89
N PHE A 620 21.49 -5.44 -20.81
CA PHE A 620 20.64 -6.15 -19.87
C PHE A 620 21.13 -5.96 -18.44
N VAL A 621 20.23 -5.54 -17.54
CA VAL A 621 20.50 -5.34 -16.11
C VAL A 621 19.89 -6.48 -15.31
N ARG A 622 20.66 -7.09 -14.45
CA ARG A 622 20.22 -8.07 -13.46
C ARG A 622 20.48 -7.54 -12.06
N VAL A 623 19.45 -7.48 -11.22
CA VAL A 623 19.63 -7.29 -9.79
C VAL A 623 20.07 -8.62 -9.20
N THR A 624 21.24 -8.65 -8.55
CA THR A 624 21.81 -9.90 -8.02
C THR A 624 21.49 -10.08 -6.54
N ARG A 625 21.49 -8.99 -5.79
CA ARG A 625 21.24 -9.00 -4.34
C ARG A 625 20.59 -7.70 -3.88
N MET A 626 19.67 -7.80 -2.92
CA MET A 626 19.12 -6.65 -2.19
C MET A 626 19.05 -6.94 -0.69
N PHE A 627 19.35 -5.93 0.10
CA PHE A 627 19.16 -5.91 1.55
C PHE A 627 18.28 -4.74 1.94
N GLY A 628 17.34 -4.96 2.88
CA GLY A 628 16.49 -3.92 3.43
C GLY A 628 16.44 -3.95 4.96
N ILE A 629 16.45 -2.80 5.60
CA ILE A 629 16.09 -2.63 7.01
C ILE A 629 14.90 -1.67 7.10
N GLN A 630 13.89 -2.05 7.88
CA GLN A 630 12.64 -1.29 7.97
C GLN A 630 12.09 -1.30 9.39
N ASP A 631 11.65 -0.14 9.89
CA ASP A 631 10.81 -0.08 11.09
C ASP A 631 9.32 -0.03 10.78
N CYS A 632 8.52 -0.47 11.74
CA CYS A 632 7.07 -0.34 11.75
C CYS A 632 6.53 -0.19 13.19
N GLY A 633 7.29 0.48 14.07
CA GLY A 633 7.01 0.48 15.48
C GLY A 633 7.21 -0.92 16.08
N LEU A 634 6.31 -1.37 16.94
CA LEU A 634 6.34 -2.73 17.46
C LEU A 634 6.04 -3.74 16.36
N VAL A 635 6.96 -4.66 16.11
CA VAL A 635 6.78 -5.78 15.16
C VAL A 635 5.88 -6.83 15.78
N ILE A 636 4.66 -7.04 15.25
CA ILE A 636 3.68 -7.97 15.85
C ILE A 636 3.95 -9.41 15.39
N ALA A 637 4.11 -9.64 14.10
CA ALA A 637 4.37 -10.96 13.50
C ALA A 637 5.53 -10.83 12.51
N ARG A 638 6.71 -11.31 12.89
CA ARG A 638 7.96 -11.04 12.17
C ARG A 638 7.94 -11.54 10.75
N LYS A 639 7.59 -12.81 10.50
CA LYS A 639 7.52 -13.39 9.15
C LYS A 639 6.60 -12.59 8.20
N LEU A 640 5.48 -12.06 8.72
CA LEU A 640 4.55 -11.30 7.90
C LEU A 640 5.08 -9.90 7.59
N ALA A 641 5.75 -9.28 8.57
CA ALA A 641 6.40 -8.00 8.40
C ALA A 641 7.53 -8.11 7.36
N GLU A 642 8.41 -9.09 7.49
CA GLU A 642 9.47 -9.39 6.51
C GLU A 642 8.90 -9.64 5.11
N SER A 643 7.81 -10.42 5.01
CA SER A 643 7.12 -10.66 3.73
C SER A 643 6.64 -9.37 3.05
N GLN A 644 6.21 -8.36 3.82
CA GLN A 644 5.83 -7.05 3.27
C GLN A 644 7.04 -6.30 2.72
N VAL A 645 8.18 -6.36 3.39
CA VAL A 645 9.44 -5.73 2.94
C VAL A 645 9.93 -6.42 1.66
N LEU A 646 10.04 -7.75 1.67
CA LEU A 646 10.48 -8.53 0.51
C LEU A 646 9.59 -8.33 -0.70
N GLY A 647 8.25 -8.37 -0.51
CA GLY A 647 7.29 -8.11 -1.58
C GLY A 647 7.38 -6.69 -2.16
N ALA A 648 7.74 -5.69 -1.34
CA ALA A 648 7.99 -4.34 -1.81
C ALA A 648 9.29 -4.22 -2.61
N MET A 649 10.35 -4.91 -2.19
CA MET A 649 11.62 -4.98 -2.93
C MET A 649 11.43 -5.63 -4.30
N ILE A 650 10.65 -6.72 -4.38
CA ILE A 650 10.30 -7.38 -5.65
C ILE A 650 9.54 -6.42 -6.58
N GLN A 651 8.55 -5.68 -6.07
CA GLN A 651 7.88 -4.65 -6.86
C GLN A 651 8.87 -3.56 -7.30
N GLY A 652 9.83 -3.19 -6.45
CA GLY A 652 10.88 -2.23 -6.80
C GLY A 652 11.76 -2.67 -7.95
N VAL A 653 12.12 -3.97 -8.02
CA VAL A 653 12.81 -4.54 -9.20
C VAL A 653 11.95 -4.38 -10.45
N SER A 654 10.65 -4.66 -10.34
CA SER A 654 9.69 -4.53 -11.44
C SER A 654 9.61 -3.08 -11.94
N TYR A 655 9.47 -2.11 -11.03
CA TYR A 655 9.42 -0.69 -11.37
C TYR A 655 10.72 -0.18 -11.99
N ALA A 656 11.85 -0.65 -11.47
CA ALA A 656 13.15 -0.21 -11.95
C ALA A 656 13.47 -0.72 -13.36
N LEU A 657 13.06 -1.94 -13.73
CA LEU A 657 13.59 -2.63 -14.91
C LEU A 657 12.54 -2.98 -15.97
N HIS A 658 11.24 -3.07 -15.63
CA HIS A 658 10.29 -3.75 -16.51
C HIS A 658 9.02 -2.96 -16.79
N GLU A 659 8.41 -2.33 -15.77
CA GLU A 659 7.04 -1.85 -15.89
C GLU A 659 6.91 -0.51 -16.62
N GLN A 660 6.12 -0.53 -17.70
CA GLN A 660 5.81 0.64 -18.51
C GLN A 660 4.47 0.45 -19.20
N ARG A 661 3.57 1.44 -19.08
CA ARG A 661 2.38 1.54 -19.93
C ARG A 661 2.75 2.11 -21.28
N ILE A 662 2.45 1.38 -22.35
CA ILE A 662 2.73 1.81 -23.74
C ILE A 662 1.42 2.20 -24.40
N MET A 663 1.28 3.48 -24.73
CA MET A 663 0.10 4.03 -25.41
C MET A 663 0.35 4.27 -26.90
N ASP A 664 -0.59 3.85 -27.74
CA ASP A 664 -0.62 4.29 -29.14
C ASP A 664 -1.21 5.71 -29.23
N LYS A 665 -0.40 6.67 -29.61
CA LYS A 665 -0.79 8.09 -29.69
C LYS A 665 -1.90 8.37 -30.71
N ARG A 666 -2.03 7.54 -31.74
CA ARG A 666 -3.06 7.70 -32.79
C ARG A 666 -4.44 7.24 -32.36
N SER A 667 -4.51 6.09 -31.69
CA SER A 667 -5.78 5.48 -31.28
C SER A 667 -6.13 5.74 -29.83
N GLY A 668 -5.20 6.22 -29.00
CA GLY A 668 -5.35 6.36 -27.56
C GLY A 668 -5.42 5.03 -26.80
N ARG A 669 -5.06 3.91 -27.45
CA ARG A 669 -5.12 2.57 -26.86
C ARG A 669 -3.83 2.19 -26.15
N MET A 670 -3.94 1.49 -25.05
CA MET A 670 -2.82 0.78 -24.44
C MET A 670 -2.46 -0.44 -25.28
N LEU A 671 -1.20 -0.58 -25.68
CA LEU A 671 -0.73 -1.67 -26.53
C LEU A 671 -0.33 -2.93 -25.76
N ASN A 672 0.03 -2.77 -24.50
CA ASN A 672 0.52 -3.85 -23.64
C ASN A 672 -0.37 -4.08 -22.40
N GLY A 673 -1.67 -4.17 -22.59
CA GLY A 673 -2.67 -4.29 -21.52
C GLY A 673 -2.81 -5.70 -20.90
N ASP A 674 -1.90 -6.63 -21.11
CA ASP A 674 -1.95 -8.00 -20.60
C ASP A 674 -0.58 -8.48 -20.09
N PHE A 675 -0.52 -9.55 -19.31
CA PHE A 675 0.74 -10.08 -18.76
C PHE A 675 1.70 -10.70 -19.78
N LEU A 676 1.27 -10.91 -21.02
CA LEU A 676 2.17 -11.34 -22.08
C LEU A 676 3.10 -10.18 -22.52
N ARG A 677 2.57 -8.95 -22.50
CA ARG A 677 3.23 -7.75 -23.03
C ARG A 677 3.58 -6.72 -21.95
N TYR A 678 2.83 -6.67 -20.85
CA TYR A 678 3.16 -5.86 -19.67
C TYR A 678 4.04 -6.71 -18.75
N LYS A 679 5.35 -6.57 -18.87
CA LYS A 679 6.32 -7.34 -18.10
C LYS A 679 6.32 -6.89 -16.64
N ILE A 680 6.12 -7.85 -15.74
CA ILE A 680 6.41 -7.73 -14.30
C ILE A 680 7.55 -8.69 -13.93
N THR A 681 8.21 -8.46 -12.80
CA THR A 681 9.28 -9.32 -12.30
C THR A 681 8.75 -10.74 -12.09
N GLY A 682 9.33 -11.70 -12.80
CA GLY A 682 9.03 -13.12 -12.64
C GLY A 682 9.97 -13.81 -11.65
N VAL A 683 9.70 -15.06 -11.32
CA VAL A 683 10.50 -15.85 -10.35
C VAL A 683 11.98 -15.94 -10.74
N ARG A 684 12.28 -15.97 -12.05
CA ARG A 684 13.68 -16.05 -12.55
C ARG A 684 14.41 -14.70 -12.48
N ASP A 685 13.68 -13.60 -12.33
CA ASP A 685 14.24 -12.25 -12.25
C ASP A 685 14.56 -11.85 -10.79
N LEU A 686 14.18 -12.70 -9.81
CA LEU A 686 14.36 -12.38 -8.39
C LEU A 686 15.84 -12.40 -8.00
N PRO A 687 16.31 -11.34 -7.30
CA PRO A 687 17.62 -11.33 -6.65
C PRO A 687 17.62 -12.18 -5.38
N GLU A 688 18.80 -12.39 -4.80
CA GLU A 688 18.90 -12.74 -3.39
C GLU A 688 18.33 -11.60 -2.54
N LEU A 689 17.34 -11.91 -1.69
CA LEU A 689 16.62 -10.94 -0.88
C LEU A 689 16.83 -11.20 0.60
N GLU A 690 17.26 -10.20 1.32
CA GLU A 690 17.38 -10.23 2.78
C GLU A 690 16.75 -8.97 3.36
N CYS A 691 16.09 -9.10 4.52
CA CYS A 691 15.60 -7.95 5.25
C CYS A 691 15.77 -8.13 6.78
N HIS A 692 15.80 -7.00 7.48
CA HIS A 692 15.81 -6.91 8.93
C HIS A 692 14.69 -6.00 9.41
N MET A 693 13.89 -6.48 10.37
CA MET A 693 12.85 -5.65 10.99
C MET A 693 13.40 -4.93 12.22
N HIS A 694 13.41 -3.62 12.19
CA HIS A 694 13.85 -2.77 13.28
C HIS A 694 12.64 -2.45 14.18
N SER A 695 12.49 -3.18 15.30
CA SER A 695 11.37 -2.99 16.24
C SER A 695 11.62 -1.80 17.16
N ILE A 696 10.63 -0.89 17.23
CA ILE A 696 10.70 0.36 17.99
C ILE A 696 9.46 0.46 18.88
N ALA A 697 9.66 0.64 20.19
CA ALA A 697 8.57 0.95 21.12
C ALA A 697 8.23 2.44 21.01
N ASN A 698 7.17 2.78 20.32
CA ASN A 698 6.82 4.18 20.02
C ASN A 698 6.07 4.91 21.14
N GLY A 699 5.29 4.18 21.96
CA GLY A 699 4.57 4.73 23.11
C GLY A 699 3.43 5.71 22.74
N HIS A 700 2.87 5.62 21.53
CA HIS A 700 1.79 6.52 21.07
C HIS A 700 0.38 5.96 21.34
N ASP A 701 0.27 4.68 21.68
CA ASP A 701 -0.97 3.98 22.06
C ASP A 701 -0.66 2.74 22.90
N SER A 702 -1.67 1.93 23.19
CA SER A 702 -1.50 0.73 24.03
C SER A 702 -0.62 -0.37 23.41
N VAL A 703 -0.36 -0.35 22.10
CA VAL A 703 0.45 -1.37 21.38
C VAL A 703 1.77 -0.79 20.83
N GLY A 704 1.72 0.39 20.25
CA GLY A 704 2.91 1.04 19.67
C GLY A 704 3.29 0.56 18.24
N ALA A 705 2.39 -0.13 17.55
CA ALA A 705 2.62 -0.53 16.14
C ALA A 705 2.39 0.63 15.18
N ALA A 706 3.13 0.64 14.08
CA ALA A 706 3.03 1.64 13.03
C ALA A 706 2.82 0.99 11.65
N GLY A 707 2.60 1.80 10.62
CA GLY A 707 2.31 1.33 9.27
C GLY A 707 3.51 0.71 8.57
N LEU A 708 3.32 -0.40 7.83
CA LEU A 708 4.40 -1.11 7.13
C LEU A 708 4.11 -1.35 5.63
N GLY A 709 2.85 -1.40 5.22
CA GLY A 709 2.50 -1.83 3.86
C GLY A 709 3.19 -1.05 2.73
N GLU A 710 3.45 0.24 2.93
CA GLU A 710 3.94 1.17 1.93
C GLU A 710 5.41 1.58 2.08
N PRO A 711 5.95 1.84 3.29
CA PRO A 711 7.31 2.37 3.44
C PRO A 711 8.39 1.58 2.69
N PRO A 712 8.42 0.24 2.68
CA PRO A 712 9.51 -0.46 2.01
C PRO A 712 9.47 -0.37 0.48
N SER A 713 8.36 0.05 -0.14
CA SER A 713 8.28 0.24 -1.59
C SER A 713 8.91 1.55 -2.08
N VAL A 714 9.23 2.44 -1.15
CA VAL A 714 9.74 3.80 -1.46
C VAL A 714 11.16 3.75 -2.02
N ALA A 715 12.05 2.96 -1.42
CA ALA A 715 13.49 2.99 -1.66
C ALA A 715 13.97 2.09 -2.81
N SER A 716 13.23 1.03 -3.15
CA SER A 716 13.76 -0.11 -3.93
C SER A 716 14.25 0.29 -5.33
N ALA A 717 13.41 0.98 -6.10
CA ALA A 717 13.79 1.37 -7.47
C ALA A 717 14.95 2.37 -7.49
N ALA A 718 15.01 3.26 -6.51
CA ALA A 718 16.10 4.22 -6.37
C ALA A 718 17.43 3.54 -6.03
N ALA A 719 17.44 2.56 -5.11
CA ALA A 719 18.63 1.78 -4.78
C ALA A 719 19.19 1.04 -6.01
N ILE A 720 18.30 0.48 -6.85
CA ILE A 720 18.68 -0.19 -8.11
C ILE A 720 19.25 0.82 -9.11
N ALA A 721 18.62 1.98 -9.28
CA ALA A 721 19.10 3.03 -10.19
C ALA A 721 20.49 3.55 -9.77
N ASN A 722 20.72 3.73 -8.47
CA ASN A 722 22.02 4.12 -7.92
C ASN A 722 23.07 3.01 -8.13
N ALA A 723 22.69 1.73 -8.05
CA ALA A 723 23.59 0.63 -8.39
C ALA A 723 23.97 0.62 -9.87
N VAL A 724 23.01 0.89 -10.76
CA VAL A 724 23.28 1.05 -12.20
C VAL A 724 24.20 2.25 -12.46
N PHE A 725 23.94 3.39 -11.83
CA PHE A 725 24.81 4.56 -11.92
C PHE A 725 26.26 4.23 -11.49
N HIS A 726 26.42 3.49 -10.38
CA HIS A 726 27.74 3.05 -9.94
C HIS A 726 28.43 2.13 -10.95
N ALA A 727 27.70 1.15 -11.52
CA ALA A 727 28.25 0.21 -12.49
C ALA A 727 28.71 0.91 -13.78
N LEU A 728 27.87 1.78 -14.33
CA LEU A 728 28.08 2.45 -15.60
C LEU A 728 28.98 3.69 -15.49
N ARG A 729 29.07 4.32 -14.29
CA ARG A 729 29.62 5.68 -14.11
C ARG A 729 28.89 6.73 -14.98
N ALA A 730 27.67 6.43 -15.38
CA ALA A 730 26.77 7.29 -16.11
C ALA A 730 25.33 7.04 -15.64
N PRO A 731 24.52 8.07 -15.37
CA PRO A 731 23.17 7.89 -14.86
C PRO A 731 22.19 7.46 -15.97
N VAL A 732 21.26 6.55 -15.63
CA VAL A 732 20.06 6.28 -16.42
C VAL A 732 18.87 6.95 -15.71
N ARG A 733 18.50 8.14 -16.15
CA ARG A 733 17.53 9.02 -15.48
C ARG A 733 16.08 8.76 -15.89
N HIS A 734 15.80 7.62 -16.50
CA HIS A 734 14.48 7.27 -17.02
C HIS A 734 14.11 5.82 -16.65
N LEU A 735 13.11 5.63 -15.75
CA LEU A 735 12.53 4.32 -15.44
C LEU A 735 11.43 3.93 -16.44
N PRO A 736 11.32 2.62 -16.78
CA PRO A 736 12.23 1.53 -16.41
C PRO A 736 13.60 1.66 -17.11
N ILE A 737 14.63 1.10 -16.46
CA ILE A 737 16.01 1.04 -16.99
C ILE A 737 16.09 -0.10 -18.01
N THR A 738 15.68 0.20 -19.23
CA THR A 738 15.65 -0.77 -20.35
C THR A 738 17.02 -0.88 -21.03
N PRO A 739 17.31 -2.01 -21.73
CA PRO A 739 18.60 -2.23 -22.38
C PRO A 739 19.06 -1.11 -23.32
N ASP A 740 18.16 -0.52 -24.10
CA ASP A 740 18.45 0.60 -25.00
C ASP A 740 18.94 1.84 -24.24
N LYS A 741 18.33 2.15 -23.09
CA LYS A 741 18.75 3.29 -22.24
C LYS A 741 20.12 3.05 -21.61
N VAL A 742 20.41 1.80 -21.21
CA VAL A 742 21.74 1.41 -20.71
C VAL A 742 22.81 1.55 -21.80
N LEU A 743 22.54 1.04 -23.00
CA LEU A 743 23.45 1.17 -24.14
C LEU A 743 23.67 2.64 -24.52
N LYS A 744 22.61 3.47 -24.52
CA LYS A 744 22.72 4.92 -24.73
C LYS A 744 23.63 5.58 -23.69
N ALA A 745 23.47 5.24 -22.39
CA ALA A 745 24.31 5.77 -21.32
C ALA A 745 25.77 5.37 -21.46
N LEU A 746 26.05 4.13 -21.88
CA LEU A 746 27.42 3.65 -22.17
C LEU A 746 28.04 4.40 -23.36
N ALA A 747 27.28 4.63 -24.44
CA ALA A 747 27.75 5.34 -25.63
C ALA A 747 28.06 6.83 -25.35
N GLN A 748 27.38 7.47 -24.43
CA GLN A 748 27.62 8.87 -24.05
C GLN A 748 28.87 9.06 -23.18
N LYS A 749 29.44 7.98 -22.65
CA LYS A 749 30.66 7.99 -21.83
C LYS A 749 31.93 7.90 -22.66
N GLY A 750 31.87 7.35 -23.87
CA GLY A 750 32.98 7.27 -24.83
C GLY A 750 33.13 8.55 -25.62
#